data_9463e1872dbd929dc9fe6f19d91e5c21
#
_entry.id   9463e1872dbd929dc9fe6f19d91e5c21
#
_cell.length_a   1.000
_cell.length_b   1.000
_cell.length_c   1.000
_cell.angle_alpha   90.00
_cell.angle_beta   90.00
_cell.angle_gamma   90.00
#
_symmetry.space_group_name_H-M   'P 1'
#
loop_
_entity.id
_entity.type
_entity.pdbx_description
1 polymer ?
#
loop_
_entity_poly.entity_id
_entity_poly.type
_entity_poly.pdbx_seq_one_letter_code
_entity_poly.pdbx_strand_id
1 'polypeptide(L)'
;MRRLLRPLLGAATAVLAVLACTTPATPASAADAPYDVLVFSKTAGFRHDSIAVGTQAIRDLGAANNFTVTATEDAAQFTTANLSRFEAVVFLNTTGDVLDGTQQSAFESYIGAGGGYVGVHAAADTEYGWSFYGNLVGAYFASHPAIQPANVKAENRAHAATAHLPQTWNRTDEWYNYQTNARSTARVLATLDESSYTGGSMGADHPHSWCKTFSGGRSFYTGGGHTQASYAEPAFRAHLLGGIRYAAGRAKADCRPETGYTPLYNGSTTGWSQAGPGSFSNADATLTSVGGMGLYWYSAKQFTNYSLKLDWRLAGDDNSGVFIGFPPSSDPWSAVNNGYEVQIDATDAADRTTGAVYTFKSADIAARDAALNPPGEWNTYELLVEGERLQVFLNGVKINDFTNTDPVRSLAGHIGLQNHGTGDDASFRNIRIKELGVNPPVGNTVQAEAFSSASGVSPFTKAGANGGQTLGHIDPGDWAAYAGLDLTGTTSLRARVVSGGPGGTIQVRTGSATGTVLGSVAVPNTGGWNTFADVTAALSGVPSGTGTLYLTFTGSGTGLFDVDDFTLVKGGGSGGVGPIRGLGGKCLDVRNGATADGTQIQIYGCSGSTAQTWTVTPNSTVKALGKCLDVSGGASADGTKIQLWTCNGTGAQNWSAQADGTLKNPQTGKCLDVSGNNPADGQAVHLWTCHTGANQKWTLP
;
A
#
# COMPACT_ATOMS: atom_id res chain seq x y z
N MET A 1 85.38 -14.06 -51.04
CA MET A 1 85.32 -12.62 -50.81
C MET A 1 84.44 -12.36 -49.58
N ARG A 2 85.11 -11.94 -48.50
CA ARG A 2 84.43 -11.73 -47.19
C ARG A 2 83.78 -10.38 -47.16
N ARG A 3 82.49 -10.29 -46.70
CA ARG A 3 81.85 -9.02 -46.26
C ARG A 3 81.44 -9.16 -44.81
N LEU A 4 81.99 -8.24 -44.01
CA LEU A 4 81.79 -8.05 -42.58
C LEU A 4 80.35 -7.54 -42.30
N LEU A 5 79.68 -8.14 -41.33
CA LEU A 5 78.47 -7.61 -40.70
C LEU A 5 78.85 -6.82 -39.46
N ARG A 6 78.36 -5.59 -39.34
CA ARG A 6 78.36 -4.80 -38.11
C ARG A 6 77.02 -4.98 -37.38
N PRO A 7 76.97 -5.09 -36.06
CA PRO A 7 75.73 -5.08 -35.36
C PRO A 7 75.25 -3.65 -35.01
N LEU A 8 73.95 -3.39 -35.29
CA LEU A 8 73.19 -2.20 -34.82
C LEU A 8 72.61 -2.48 -33.42
N LEU A 9 73.08 -1.69 -32.45
CA LEU A 9 72.36 -1.59 -31.14
C LEU A 9 71.11 -0.78 -31.36
N GLY A 10 69.90 -1.43 -31.17
CA GLY A 10 68.59 -0.76 -31.09
C GLY A 10 68.32 -0.45 -29.64
N ALA A 11 68.16 0.83 -29.31
CA ALA A 11 67.64 1.26 -28.01
C ALA A 11 66.09 1.04 -27.99
N ALA A 12 65.58 0.17 -27.11
CA ALA A 12 64.18 -0.02 -26.85
C ALA A 12 63.70 1.06 -25.90
N THR A 13 62.90 2.03 -26.40
CA THR A 13 62.14 2.97 -25.58
C THR A 13 60.88 2.29 -25.12
N ALA A 14 60.76 1.97 -23.82
CA ALA A 14 59.53 1.49 -23.21
C ALA A 14 58.57 2.65 -23.08
N VAL A 15 57.49 2.64 -23.87
CA VAL A 15 56.33 3.53 -23.68
C VAL A 15 55.43 2.92 -22.59
N LEU A 16 55.45 3.51 -21.40
CA LEU A 16 54.42 3.24 -20.38
C LEU A 16 53.09 3.82 -20.86
N ALA A 17 52.19 2.96 -21.32
CA ALA A 17 50.80 3.32 -21.50
C ALA A 17 50.12 3.40 -20.12
N VAL A 18 49.91 4.62 -19.63
CA VAL A 18 49.02 4.86 -18.47
C VAL A 18 47.57 4.63 -18.96
N LEU A 19 47.00 3.47 -18.64
CA LEU A 19 45.54 3.27 -18.76
C LEU A 19 44.88 4.20 -17.74
N ALA A 20 44.42 5.35 -18.20
CA ALA A 20 43.44 6.14 -17.45
C ALA A 20 42.14 5.35 -17.42
N CYS A 21 41.82 4.73 -16.29
CA CYS A 21 40.46 4.29 -16.01
C CYS A 21 39.57 5.53 -15.97
N THR A 22 38.94 5.84 -17.10
CA THR A 22 37.80 6.78 -17.11
C THR A 22 36.63 6.06 -16.47
N THR A 23 36.36 6.35 -15.19
CA THR A 23 35.06 6.04 -14.61
C THR A 23 34.00 6.75 -15.47
N PRO A 24 32.94 6.04 -15.94
CA PRO A 24 31.88 6.71 -16.64
C PRO A 24 31.31 7.79 -15.72
N ALA A 25 31.23 9.02 -16.21
CA ALA A 25 30.59 10.11 -15.49
C ALA A 25 29.10 9.74 -15.37
N THR A 26 28.62 9.57 -14.14
CA THR A 26 27.18 9.51 -13.90
C THR A 26 26.55 10.77 -14.47
N PRO A 27 25.49 10.66 -15.29
CA PRO A 27 24.78 11.84 -15.76
C PRO A 27 24.36 12.68 -14.57
N ALA A 28 24.67 13.97 -14.60
CA ALA A 28 24.25 14.88 -13.55
C ALA A 28 22.71 14.96 -13.58
N SER A 29 22.07 14.61 -12.48
CA SER A 29 20.63 14.88 -12.30
C SER A 29 20.36 16.35 -12.61
N ALA A 30 19.23 16.64 -13.28
CA ALA A 30 18.83 18.02 -13.52
C ALA A 30 18.74 18.79 -12.20
N ALA A 31 19.28 20.01 -12.18
CA ALA A 31 19.23 20.83 -10.97
C ALA A 31 17.77 21.10 -10.56
N ASP A 32 17.51 21.02 -9.27
CA ASP A 32 16.18 21.36 -8.73
C ASP A 32 15.79 22.81 -9.15
N ALA A 33 14.51 23.05 -9.37
CA ALA A 33 14.01 24.41 -9.49
C ALA A 33 14.28 25.19 -8.18
N PRO A 34 14.58 26.49 -8.21
CA PRO A 34 14.86 27.27 -7.01
C PRO A 34 13.78 27.15 -5.94
N TYR A 35 14.19 27.13 -4.66
CA TYR A 35 13.27 27.07 -3.52
C TYR A 35 13.88 27.68 -2.26
N ASP A 36 13.03 27.99 -1.28
CA ASP A 36 13.41 28.65 -0.04
C ASP A 36 13.26 27.72 1.16
N VAL A 37 14.23 27.78 2.10
CA VAL A 37 14.27 26.96 3.31
C VAL A 37 14.44 27.85 4.53
N LEU A 38 13.57 27.69 5.52
CA LEU A 38 13.71 28.31 6.83
C LEU A 38 14.46 27.34 7.78
N VAL A 39 15.57 27.78 8.36
CA VAL A 39 16.26 27.07 9.44
C VAL A 39 15.95 27.72 10.77
N PHE A 40 15.26 26.98 11.64
CA PHE A 40 14.87 27.40 12.96
C PHE A 40 15.68 26.65 14.02
N SER A 41 16.33 27.38 14.94
CA SER A 41 17.25 26.79 15.92
C SER A 41 17.12 27.39 17.33
N LYS A 42 15.91 27.87 17.68
CA LYS A 42 15.63 28.34 19.04
C LYS A 42 15.69 27.18 20.01
N THR A 43 16.26 27.41 21.20
CA THR A 43 16.34 26.44 22.28
C THR A 43 15.74 27.03 23.57
N ALA A 44 14.89 26.27 24.25
CA ALA A 44 14.38 26.57 25.58
C ALA A 44 14.96 25.59 26.63
N GLY A 45 15.62 24.52 26.16
CA GLY A 45 16.38 23.57 26.96
C GLY A 45 17.89 23.63 26.66
N PHE A 46 18.51 22.43 26.49
CA PHE A 46 19.93 22.34 26.19
C PHE A 46 20.25 22.94 24.79
N ARG A 47 21.32 23.75 24.74
CA ARG A 47 21.78 24.35 23.47
C ARG A 47 23.01 23.64 22.95
N HIS A 48 22.85 23.03 21.81
CA HIS A 48 23.93 22.33 21.12
C HIS A 48 24.94 23.31 20.50
N ASP A 49 26.23 23.07 20.69
CA ASP A 49 27.30 23.89 20.14
C ASP A 49 27.44 23.71 18.61
N SER A 50 26.84 22.68 18.05
CA SER A 50 26.78 22.38 16.62
C SER A 50 25.79 23.23 15.83
N ILE A 51 24.90 24.00 16.45
CA ILE A 51 23.87 24.83 15.76
C ILE A 51 24.50 25.78 14.74
N ALA A 52 25.58 26.48 15.12
CA ALA A 52 26.21 27.45 14.21
C ALA A 52 26.84 26.76 12.97
N VAL A 53 27.55 25.65 13.19
CA VAL A 53 28.19 24.87 12.11
C VAL A 53 27.14 24.21 11.22
N GLY A 54 26.07 23.67 11.84
CA GLY A 54 24.93 23.06 11.11
C GLY A 54 24.19 24.07 10.25
N THR A 55 23.92 25.26 10.78
CA THR A 55 23.32 26.36 9.99
C THR A 55 24.19 26.73 8.79
N GLN A 56 25.51 26.84 8.99
CA GLN A 56 26.42 27.15 7.89
C GLN A 56 26.47 26.01 6.87
N ALA A 57 26.50 24.74 7.32
CA ALA A 57 26.47 23.59 6.42
C ALA A 57 25.21 23.58 5.54
N ILE A 58 24.04 23.93 6.10
CA ILE A 58 22.80 24.01 5.31
C ILE A 58 22.84 25.18 4.33
N ARG A 59 23.43 26.33 4.68
CA ARG A 59 23.67 27.44 3.74
C ARG A 59 24.57 27.05 2.58
N ASP A 60 25.67 26.32 2.88
CA ASP A 60 26.59 25.84 1.85
C ASP A 60 25.90 24.83 0.91
N LEU A 61 25.06 23.96 1.47
CA LEU A 61 24.21 23.05 0.68
C LEU A 61 23.24 23.82 -0.21
N GLY A 62 22.62 24.90 0.31
CA GLY A 62 21.73 25.77 -0.45
C GLY A 62 22.44 26.42 -1.65
N ALA A 63 23.61 27.02 -1.41
CA ALA A 63 24.40 27.65 -2.44
C ALA A 63 24.85 26.70 -3.55
N ALA A 64 25.07 25.41 -3.20
CA ALA A 64 25.47 24.37 -4.15
C ALA A 64 24.30 23.65 -4.85
N ASN A 65 23.06 23.76 -4.33
CA ASN A 65 21.91 22.96 -4.76
C ASN A 65 20.65 23.81 -5.01
N ASN A 66 20.83 25.06 -5.38
CA ASN A 66 19.79 25.95 -5.89
C ASN A 66 18.64 26.26 -4.89
N PHE A 67 18.95 26.40 -3.58
CA PHE A 67 18.00 26.88 -2.59
C PHE A 67 18.57 27.96 -1.69
N THR A 68 17.67 28.88 -1.26
CA THR A 68 18.02 29.98 -0.37
C THR A 68 17.72 29.62 1.08
N VAL A 69 18.60 30.00 2.01
CA VAL A 69 18.45 29.69 3.44
C VAL A 69 18.25 30.97 4.24
N THR A 70 17.08 31.06 4.89
CA THR A 70 16.80 32.02 5.97
C THR A 70 16.97 31.31 7.31
N ALA A 71 17.91 31.76 8.16
CA ALA A 71 18.10 31.19 9.49
C ALA A 71 17.63 32.14 10.58
N THR A 72 16.92 31.60 11.59
CA THR A 72 16.36 32.39 12.69
C THR A 72 16.28 31.58 13.99
N GLU A 73 16.34 32.24 15.13
CA GLU A 73 15.93 31.76 16.44
C GLU A 73 14.69 32.50 16.96
N ASP A 74 14.19 33.46 16.18
CA ASP A 74 13.01 34.26 16.50
C ASP A 74 11.72 33.52 16.14
N ALA A 75 11.00 33.03 17.17
CA ALA A 75 9.72 32.35 17.00
C ALA A 75 8.61 33.26 16.41
N ALA A 76 8.75 34.62 16.48
CA ALA A 76 7.81 35.52 15.84
C ALA A 76 7.79 35.41 14.29
N GLN A 77 8.79 34.72 13.71
CA GLN A 77 8.79 34.38 12.27
C GLN A 77 7.75 33.31 11.92
N PHE A 78 7.20 32.57 12.90
CA PHE A 78 6.15 31.58 12.67
C PHE A 78 4.78 32.25 12.53
N THR A 79 4.57 32.88 11.40
CA THR A 79 3.28 33.41 10.95
C THR A 79 2.89 32.74 9.63
N THR A 80 1.61 32.59 9.36
CA THR A 80 1.12 31.99 8.10
C THR A 80 1.70 32.71 6.87
N ALA A 81 1.76 34.05 6.90
CA ALA A 81 2.29 34.85 5.79
C ALA A 81 3.79 34.62 5.56
N ASN A 82 4.58 34.47 6.62
CA ASN A 82 6.02 34.22 6.46
C ASN A 82 6.31 32.77 6.08
N LEU A 83 5.67 31.80 6.75
CA LEU A 83 5.89 30.39 6.49
C LEU A 83 5.52 29.98 5.06
N SER A 84 4.49 30.59 4.47
CA SER A 84 4.08 30.31 3.07
C SER A 84 5.14 30.63 2.01
N ARG A 85 6.25 31.26 2.38
CA ARG A 85 7.38 31.59 1.50
C ARG A 85 8.40 30.44 1.37
N PHE A 86 8.30 29.43 2.23
CA PHE A 86 9.29 28.38 2.34
C PHE A 86 8.71 27.04 1.94
N GLU A 87 9.41 26.28 1.11
CA GLU A 87 9.06 24.91 0.77
C GLU A 87 9.40 23.92 1.89
N ALA A 88 10.40 24.23 2.73
CA ALA A 88 10.75 23.44 3.90
C ALA A 88 11.15 24.29 5.10
N VAL A 89 10.80 23.82 6.30
CA VAL A 89 11.23 24.36 7.60
C VAL A 89 12.09 23.31 8.30
N VAL A 90 13.33 23.66 8.60
CA VAL A 90 14.31 22.81 9.32
C VAL A 90 14.35 23.19 10.79
N PHE A 91 13.96 22.29 11.67
CA PHE A 91 14.20 22.38 13.11
C PHE A 91 15.59 21.82 13.39
N LEU A 92 16.56 22.71 13.51
CA LEU A 92 17.98 22.34 13.71
C LEU A 92 18.35 22.40 15.18
N ASN A 93 18.43 21.24 15.82
CA ASN A 93 18.79 21.11 17.25
C ASN A 93 17.97 22.04 18.19
N THR A 94 16.70 22.20 17.89
CA THR A 94 15.75 22.88 18.78
C THR A 94 15.53 22.02 20.04
N THR A 95 15.24 22.65 21.19
CA THR A 95 14.97 21.93 22.44
C THR A 95 13.93 22.65 23.29
N GLY A 96 13.08 21.89 23.95
CA GLY A 96 12.05 22.41 24.86
C GLY A 96 10.89 23.08 24.13
N ASP A 97 10.14 23.92 24.86
CA ASP A 97 8.95 24.59 24.33
C ASP A 97 9.36 25.91 23.64
N VAL A 98 9.32 25.93 22.32
CA VAL A 98 9.91 27.03 21.50
C VAL A 98 8.89 27.86 20.75
N LEU A 99 7.64 27.37 20.60
CA LEU A 99 6.54 28.07 19.92
C LEU A 99 5.34 28.24 20.84
N ASP A 100 4.73 29.44 20.83
CA ASP A 100 3.44 29.64 21.49
C ASP A 100 2.27 29.12 20.63
N GLY A 101 1.05 29.06 21.20
CA GLY A 101 -0.11 28.48 20.53
C GLY A 101 -0.50 29.18 19.20
N THR A 102 -0.18 30.48 19.03
CA THR A 102 -0.42 31.18 17.77
C THR A 102 0.57 30.74 16.68
N GLN A 103 1.83 30.60 17.08
CA GLN A 103 2.91 30.12 16.21
C GLN A 103 2.73 28.63 15.86
N GLN A 104 2.30 27.81 16.81
CA GLN A 104 1.93 26.41 16.59
C GLN A 104 0.81 26.31 15.54
N SER A 105 -0.27 27.10 15.69
CA SER A 105 -1.39 27.10 14.74
C SER A 105 -0.97 27.56 13.34
N ALA A 106 -0.06 28.52 13.21
CA ALA A 106 0.49 28.95 11.94
C ALA A 106 1.33 27.81 11.27
N PHE A 107 2.10 27.09 12.07
CA PHE A 107 2.89 25.97 11.58
C PHE A 107 2.02 24.75 11.20
N GLU A 108 0.96 24.44 11.97
CA GLU A 108 -0.05 23.43 11.56
C GLU A 108 -0.67 23.75 10.20
N SER A 109 -1.06 25.03 10.01
CA SER A 109 -1.61 25.51 8.75
C SER A 109 -0.61 25.38 7.58
N TYR A 110 0.67 25.65 7.84
CA TYR A 110 1.75 25.49 6.86
C TYR A 110 1.92 24.04 6.43
N ILE A 111 1.98 23.09 7.40
CA ILE A 111 2.06 21.67 7.11
C ILE A 111 0.81 21.19 6.38
N GLY A 112 -0.39 21.62 6.83
CA GLY A 112 -1.68 21.30 6.20
C GLY A 112 -1.80 21.79 4.74
N ALA A 113 -1.10 22.85 4.39
CA ALA A 113 -1.00 23.35 3.02
C ALA A 113 0.04 22.63 2.14
N GLY A 114 0.68 21.56 2.64
CA GLY A 114 1.69 20.78 1.91
C GLY A 114 3.14 21.18 2.21
N GLY A 115 3.38 21.99 3.23
CA GLY A 115 4.70 22.40 3.67
C GLY A 115 5.58 21.23 4.14
N GLY A 116 6.90 21.40 4.08
CA GLY A 116 7.89 20.41 4.46
C GLY A 116 8.50 20.65 5.84
N TYR A 117 8.69 19.59 6.60
CA TYR A 117 9.39 19.58 7.89
C TYR A 117 10.66 18.73 7.82
N VAL A 118 11.75 19.25 8.37
CA VAL A 118 13.00 18.52 8.59
C VAL A 118 13.39 18.66 10.07
N GLY A 119 13.39 17.55 10.78
CA GLY A 119 13.89 17.49 12.16
C GLY A 119 15.33 16.96 12.19
N VAL A 120 16.22 17.68 12.87
CA VAL A 120 17.61 17.29 13.05
C VAL A 120 17.90 17.11 14.53
N HIS A 121 18.32 15.91 14.90
CA HIS A 121 18.78 15.51 16.22
C HIS A 121 17.80 15.95 17.33
N ALA A 122 18.15 17.02 18.10
CA ALA A 122 17.33 17.49 19.22
C ALA A 122 15.97 18.09 18.82
N ALA A 123 15.63 18.14 17.53
CA ALA A 123 14.25 18.38 17.14
C ALA A 123 13.27 17.32 17.72
N ALA A 124 13.75 16.13 18.11
CA ALA A 124 12.95 15.15 18.86
C ALA A 124 12.82 15.48 20.36
N ASP A 125 13.60 16.44 20.89
CA ASP A 125 13.57 16.94 22.28
C ASP A 125 12.84 18.30 22.36
N THR A 126 11.82 18.49 21.54
CA THR A 126 11.12 19.76 21.32
C THR A 126 9.61 19.55 21.41
N GLU A 127 8.88 20.54 22.01
CA GLU A 127 7.41 20.63 21.98
C GLU A 127 6.67 19.38 22.52
N TYR A 128 7.08 18.85 23.65
CA TYR A 128 6.49 17.64 24.26
C TYR A 128 5.00 17.79 24.60
N GLY A 129 4.52 19.01 24.85
CA GLY A 129 3.12 19.30 25.16
C GLY A 129 2.22 19.42 23.93
N TRP A 130 2.78 19.40 22.72
CA TRP A 130 2.05 19.64 21.47
C TRP A 130 1.95 18.36 20.64
N SER A 131 0.79 17.69 20.72
CA SER A 131 0.57 16.37 20.09
C SER A 131 0.71 16.39 18.57
N PHE A 132 0.40 17.52 17.90
CA PHE A 132 0.62 17.67 16.46
C PHE A 132 2.11 17.52 16.13
N TYR A 133 2.98 18.18 16.89
CA TYR A 133 4.43 18.10 16.69
C TYR A 133 4.96 16.68 16.94
N GLY A 134 4.52 16.02 18.02
CA GLY A 134 4.90 14.63 18.30
C GLY A 134 4.52 13.68 17.15
N ASN A 135 3.33 13.88 16.56
CA ASN A 135 2.91 13.12 15.38
C ASN A 135 3.72 13.49 14.13
N LEU A 136 4.12 14.75 13.96
CA LEU A 136 4.90 15.23 12.83
C LEU A 136 6.34 14.71 12.89
N VAL A 137 7.04 14.84 14.02
CA VAL A 137 8.42 14.37 14.22
C VAL A 137 8.48 12.83 14.24
N GLY A 138 7.45 12.17 14.74
CA GLY A 138 7.27 10.71 14.71
C GLY A 138 7.70 9.97 15.97
N ALA A 139 8.67 10.48 16.74
CA ALA A 139 9.05 9.96 18.05
C ALA A 139 9.76 11.06 18.87
N TYR A 140 9.54 11.05 20.16
CA TYR A 140 10.24 11.94 21.09
C TYR A 140 11.49 11.29 21.67
N PHE A 141 12.47 12.13 21.98
CA PHE A 141 13.68 11.76 22.70
C PHE A 141 13.36 11.15 24.10
N ALA A 142 14.11 10.14 24.48
CA ALA A 142 14.03 9.52 25.80
C ALA A 142 15.35 9.61 26.58
N SER A 143 16.47 9.25 25.93
CA SER A 143 17.81 9.23 26.54
C SER A 143 18.87 9.09 25.46
N HIS A 144 20.14 9.25 25.85
CA HIS A 144 21.29 8.96 25.01
C HIS A 144 22.48 8.42 25.82
N PRO A 145 23.33 7.54 25.29
CA PRO A 145 24.66 7.26 25.85
C PRO A 145 25.67 8.37 25.51
N ALA A 146 26.91 8.21 25.96
CA ALA A 146 28.01 9.07 25.53
C ALA A 146 28.24 8.97 24.01
N ILE A 147 28.78 10.05 23.42
CA ILE A 147 29.22 10.10 22.00
C ILE A 147 30.20 8.96 21.74
N GLN A 148 29.93 8.17 20.72
CA GLN A 148 30.71 6.99 20.35
C GLN A 148 30.47 6.57 18.90
N PRO A 149 31.34 5.75 18.29
CA PRO A 149 31.09 5.17 16.98
C PRO A 149 29.96 4.12 17.03
N ALA A 150 29.15 4.06 15.97
CA ALA A 150 28.16 2.99 15.77
C ALA A 150 27.96 2.69 14.27
N ASN A 151 27.36 1.56 13.98
CA ASN A 151 26.92 1.18 12.66
C ASN A 151 25.47 1.63 12.44
N VAL A 152 25.25 2.46 11.43
CA VAL A 152 23.94 2.83 10.92
C VAL A 152 23.64 1.97 9.70
N LYS A 153 22.57 1.16 9.74
CA LYS A 153 22.14 0.31 8.63
C LYS A 153 21.12 1.06 7.78
N ALA A 154 21.41 1.27 6.51
CA ALA A 154 20.48 1.88 5.56
C ALA A 154 19.45 0.84 5.09
N GLU A 155 18.21 0.96 5.52
CA GLU A 155 17.11 0.05 5.14
C GLU A 155 16.42 0.48 3.83
N ASN A 156 16.24 1.78 3.62
CA ASN A 156 15.68 2.33 2.40
C ASN A 156 16.75 3.18 1.70
N ARG A 157 17.29 2.67 0.61
CA ARG A 157 18.30 3.35 -0.19
C ARG A 157 17.72 3.99 -1.47
N ALA A 158 16.36 4.02 -1.62
CA ALA A 158 15.70 4.79 -2.67
C ALA A 158 15.45 6.24 -2.27
N HIS A 159 15.26 6.52 -0.97
CA HIS A 159 15.05 7.88 -0.50
C HIS A 159 16.31 8.73 -0.70
N ALA A 160 16.15 9.98 -1.18
CA ALA A 160 17.27 10.89 -1.49
C ALA A 160 18.25 11.06 -0.32
N ALA A 161 17.78 11.03 0.94
CA ALA A 161 18.62 11.13 2.12
C ALA A 161 19.54 9.93 2.35
N THR A 162 19.25 8.76 1.77
CA THR A 162 19.98 7.52 2.02
C THR A 162 20.47 6.83 0.75
N ALA A 163 20.16 7.38 -0.43
CA ALA A 163 20.50 6.81 -1.72
C ALA A 163 22.00 6.61 -1.94
N HIS A 164 22.80 7.52 -1.40
CA HIS A 164 24.27 7.56 -1.50
C HIS A 164 24.97 6.73 -0.42
N LEU A 165 24.26 6.28 0.61
CA LEU A 165 24.84 5.54 1.73
C LEU A 165 25.16 4.09 1.34
N PRO A 166 26.26 3.51 1.87
CA PRO A 166 26.48 2.07 1.84
C PRO A 166 25.41 1.37 2.69
N GLN A 167 25.30 0.04 2.58
CA GLN A 167 24.38 -0.73 3.44
C GLN A 167 24.63 -0.53 4.93
N THR A 168 25.88 -0.36 5.31
CA THR A 168 26.32 -0.03 6.68
C THR A 168 27.20 1.21 6.65
N TRP A 169 26.71 2.25 7.29
CA TRP A 169 27.38 3.54 7.44
C TRP A 169 27.96 3.65 8.86
N ASN A 170 29.27 3.44 9.00
CA ASN A 170 29.94 3.61 10.28
C ASN A 170 30.28 5.08 10.52
N ARG A 171 29.84 5.65 11.64
CA ARG A 171 30.11 7.03 12.02
C ARG A 171 30.06 7.24 13.54
N THR A 172 30.54 8.37 14.00
CA THR A 172 30.54 8.77 15.41
C THR A 172 29.56 9.93 15.61
N ASP A 173 28.62 9.76 16.54
CA ASP A 173 27.70 10.82 16.95
C ASP A 173 27.14 10.50 18.35
N GLU A 174 26.18 11.29 18.83
CA GLU A 174 25.32 10.97 19.97
C GLU A 174 24.09 10.20 19.48
N TRP A 175 23.82 9.04 20.09
CA TRP A 175 22.76 8.14 19.63
C TRP A 175 21.54 8.25 20.52
N TYR A 176 20.43 8.78 19.98
CA TYR A 176 19.18 8.93 20.72
C TYR A 176 18.42 7.63 20.81
N ASN A 177 17.99 7.30 22.04
CA ASN A 177 16.88 6.39 22.31
C ASN A 177 15.58 7.21 22.31
N TYR A 178 14.50 6.64 21.81
CA TYR A 178 13.21 7.32 21.67
C TYR A 178 12.15 6.72 22.61
N GLN A 179 11.15 7.54 22.99
CA GLN A 179 10.04 7.10 23.84
C GLN A 179 9.14 6.06 23.13
N THR A 180 9.08 6.11 21.80
CA THR A 180 8.29 5.19 20.96
C THR A 180 9.08 4.83 19.71
N ASN A 181 8.73 3.69 19.07
CA ASN A 181 9.33 3.33 17.79
C ASN A 181 8.55 3.98 16.64
N ALA A 182 9.23 4.78 15.81
CA ALA A 182 8.63 5.51 14.71
C ALA A 182 8.11 4.59 13.57
N ARG A 183 8.55 3.33 13.49
CA ARG A 183 8.22 2.39 12.39
C ARG A 183 6.73 2.17 12.19
N SER A 184 5.93 2.25 13.24
CA SER A 184 4.48 2.07 13.16
C SER A 184 3.75 3.20 12.40
N THR A 185 4.35 4.40 12.35
CA THR A 185 3.73 5.61 11.78
C THR A 185 4.54 6.26 10.67
N ALA A 186 5.77 5.79 10.42
CA ALA A 186 6.70 6.36 9.47
C ALA A 186 7.45 5.27 8.69
N ARG A 187 8.01 5.61 7.56
CA ARG A 187 8.97 4.78 6.83
C ARG A 187 10.35 4.98 7.44
N VAL A 188 10.88 3.98 8.10
CA VAL A 188 12.26 3.99 8.60
C VAL A 188 13.21 3.89 7.41
N LEU A 189 14.17 4.80 7.37
CA LEU A 189 15.18 4.90 6.30
C LEU A 189 16.49 4.26 6.72
N ALA A 190 16.85 4.39 7.99
CA ALA A 190 18.04 3.80 8.57
C ALA A 190 17.83 3.46 10.06
N THR A 191 18.51 2.43 10.54
CA THR A 191 18.48 1.94 11.92
C THR A 191 19.86 1.90 12.53
N LEU A 192 19.96 2.04 13.86
CA LEU A 192 21.19 1.79 14.61
C LEU A 192 21.33 0.30 14.89
N ASP A 193 22.54 -0.22 14.72
CA ASP A 193 22.92 -1.56 15.18
C ASP A 193 23.39 -1.49 16.64
N GLU A 194 22.51 -1.76 17.59
CA GLU A 194 22.82 -1.68 19.02
C GLU A 194 23.95 -2.65 19.45
N SER A 195 24.25 -3.68 18.65
CA SER A 195 25.40 -4.56 18.92
C SER A 195 26.74 -3.89 18.65
N SER A 196 26.76 -2.75 17.95
CA SER A 196 27.97 -2.02 17.56
C SER A 196 28.37 -0.90 18.52
N TYR A 197 27.54 -0.60 19.54
CA TYR A 197 27.79 0.46 20.51
C TYR A 197 27.16 0.14 21.89
N THR A 198 27.37 0.98 22.89
CA THR A 198 26.85 0.76 24.27
C THR A 198 25.80 1.77 24.63
N GLY A 199 24.71 1.33 25.28
CA GLY A 199 23.67 2.21 25.84
C GLY A 199 22.45 2.42 24.94
N GLY A 200 22.31 1.62 23.86
CA GLY A 200 21.06 1.45 23.15
C GLY A 200 20.01 0.78 24.04
N SER A 201 18.74 1.17 23.90
CA SER A 201 17.63 0.63 24.70
C SER A 201 16.36 0.35 23.88
N MET A 202 16.44 0.36 22.56
CA MET A 202 15.32 0.07 21.67
C MET A 202 15.38 -1.34 21.08
N GLY A 203 16.49 -2.06 21.29
CA GLY A 203 16.67 -3.45 20.86
C GLY A 203 16.99 -3.60 19.38
N ALA A 204 16.51 -4.69 18.79
CA ALA A 204 16.85 -5.04 17.41
C ALA A 204 16.27 -4.08 16.34
N ASP A 205 15.27 -3.28 16.70
CA ASP A 205 14.63 -2.29 15.82
C ASP A 205 14.79 -0.88 16.41
N HIS A 206 15.93 -0.25 16.13
CA HIS A 206 16.26 1.08 16.62
C HIS A 206 16.29 2.10 15.46
N PRO A 207 15.18 2.80 15.16
CA PRO A 207 15.15 3.79 14.09
C PRO A 207 16.15 4.94 14.34
N HIS A 208 16.93 5.30 13.31
CA HIS A 208 17.84 6.44 13.33
C HIS A 208 17.30 7.62 12.51
N SER A 209 16.74 7.32 11.32
CA SER A 209 16.13 8.31 10.46
C SER A 209 14.88 7.75 9.77
N TRP A 210 13.92 8.62 9.52
CA TRP A 210 12.64 8.24 8.91
C TRP A 210 11.99 9.38 8.14
N CYS A 211 11.03 9.02 7.30
CA CYS A 211 10.16 9.96 6.60
C CYS A 211 8.68 9.57 6.73
N LYS A 212 7.81 10.52 6.57
CA LYS A 212 6.35 10.30 6.51
C LYS A 212 5.64 11.43 5.80
N THR A 213 4.44 11.16 5.30
CA THR A 213 3.46 12.19 5.00
C THR A 213 2.57 12.40 6.22
N PHE A 214 2.29 13.64 6.56
CA PHE A 214 1.47 13.96 7.72
C PHE A 214 0.65 15.21 7.47
N SER A 215 -0.66 15.15 7.71
CA SER A 215 -1.58 16.29 7.60
C SER A 215 -1.50 17.05 6.25
N GLY A 216 -1.14 16.39 5.16
CA GLY A 216 -0.94 17.02 3.83
C GLY A 216 0.51 17.39 3.52
N GLY A 217 1.37 17.55 4.53
CA GLY A 217 2.78 17.87 4.38
C GLY A 217 3.72 16.67 4.36
N ARG A 218 5.02 16.93 4.30
CA ARG A 218 6.11 15.96 4.28
C ARG A 218 7.02 16.16 5.49
N SER A 219 7.35 15.08 6.17
CA SER A 219 8.25 15.10 7.34
C SER A 219 9.44 14.17 7.10
N PHE A 220 10.63 14.67 7.35
CA PHE A 220 11.86 13.91 7.44
C PHE A 220 12.51 14.18 8.80
N TYR A 221 13.04 13.14 9.43
CA TYR A 221 13.80 13.25 10.67
C TYR A 221 15.10 12.44 10.61
N THR A 222 16.17 12.98 11.23
CA THR A 222 17.42 12.27 11.47
C THR A 222 17.91 12.46 12.91
N GLY A 223 18.25 11.38 13.59
CA GLY A 223 18.85 11.37 14.92
C GLY A 223 20.32 11.82 14.97
N GLY A 224 20.98 11.93 13.81
CA GLY A 224 22.35 12.45 13.73
C GLY A 224 22.41 13.96 13.76
N GLY A 225 23.63 14.52 14.03
CA GLY A 225 23.88 15.96 14.01
C GLY A 225 24.11 16.61 15.38
N HIS A 226 24.41 15.81 16.39
CA HIS A 226 24.85 16.33 17.70
C HIS A 226 26.20 17.04 17.60
N THR A 227 27.18 16.40 16.96
CA THR A 227 28.55 16.88 16.94
C THR A 227 28.82 17.87 15.80
N GLN A 228 29.70 18.84 16.01
CA GLN A 228 30.17 19.71 14.93
C GLN A 228 30.81 18.92 13.77
N ALA A 229 31.50 17.82 14.10
CA ALA A 229 32.15 16.93 13.11
C ALA A 229 31.14 16.31 12.12
N SER A 230 29.92 16.03 12.55
CA SER A 230 28.85 15.50 11.68
C SER A 230 28.62 16.41 10.47
N TYR A 231 28.63 17.72 10.64
CA TYR A 231 28.42 18.69 9.56
C TYR A 231 29.61 18.89 8.61
N ALA A 232 30.78 18.34 8.95
CA ALA A 232 31.95 18.26 8.07
C ALA A 232 31.96 16.95 7.26
N GLU A 233 31.21 15.92 7.67
CA GLU A 233 31.14 14.62 7.02
C GLU A 233 30.35 14.69 5.71
N PRO A 234 30.94 14.37 4.53
CA PRO A 234 30.25 14.48 3.25
C PRO A 234 28.98 13.62 3.18
N ALA A 235 28.97 12.40 3.75
CA ALA A 235 27.82 11.52 3.76
C ALA A 235 26.67 12.09 4.59
N PHE A 236 26.94 12.69 5.75
CA PHE A 236 25.92 13.34 6.56
C PHE A 236 25.36 14.59 5.89
N ARG A 237 26.20 15.39 5.23
CA ARG A 237 25.77 16.56 4.45
C ARG A 237 24.84 16.13 3.30
N ALA A 238 25.17 15.06 2.57
CA ALA A 238 24.31 14.51 1.53
C ALA A 238 22.99 13.93 2.11
N HIS A 239 23.03 13.34 3.32
CA HIS A 239 21.87 12.88 4.04
C HIS A 239 20.92 14.02 4.39
N LEU A 240 21.44 15.14 4.92
CA LEU A 240 20.65 16.35 5.19
C LEU A 240 20.08 16.94 3.91
N LEU A 241 20.88 17.06 2.85
CA LEU A 241 20.41 17.57 1.56
C LEU A 241 19.22 16.74 1.02
N GLY A 242 19.34 15.42 1.06
CA GLY A 242 18.27 14.53 0.61
C GLY A 242 17.00 14.67 1.43
N GLY A 243 17.12 14.85 2.76
CA GLY A 243 15.99 15.13 3.65
C GLY A 243 15.32 16.47 3.35
N ILE A 244 16.10 17.52 3.10
CA ILE A 244 15.59 18.85 2.71
C ILE A 244 14.91 18.79 1.34
N ARG A 245 15.51 18.13 0.33
CA ARG A 245 14.91 17.95 -1.00
C ARG A 245 13.57 17.21 -0.93
N TYR A 246 13.48 16.14 -0.12
CA TYR A 246 12.24 15.42 0.10
C TYR A 246 11.18 16.32 0.75
N ALA A 247 11.51 16.99 1.85
CA ALA A 247 10.61 17.89 2.55
C ALA A 247 10.10 19.01 1.64
N ALA A 248 10.99 19.64 0.86
CA ALA A 248 10.67 20.66 -0.12
C ALA A 248 9.91 20.14 -1.37
N GLY A 249 9.68 18.81 -1.48
CA GLY A 249 8.98 18.19 -2.62
C GLY A 249 9.81 18.11 -3.89
N ARG A 250 11.13 18.32 -3.81
CA ARG A 250 12.07 18.22 -4.94
C ARG A 250 12.51 16.78 -5.22
N ALA A 251 12.45 15.90 -4.22
CA ALA A 251 12.61 14.46 -4.38
C ALA A 251 11.35 13.74 -3.93
N LYS A 252 10.98 12.67 -4.62
CA LYS A 252 9.81 11.84 -4.32
C LYS A 252 10.24 10.57 -3.62
N ALA A 253 9.42 10.04 -2.71
CA ALA A 253 9.68 8.79 -2.02
C ALA A 253 8.39 8.16 -1.49
N ASP A 254 8.38 6.83 -1.36
CA ASP A 254 7.34 6.12 -0.61
C ASP A 254 7.67 6.16 0.88
N CYS A 255 7.02 7.07 1.60
CA CYS A 255 7.17 7.26 3.05
C CYS A 255 6.02 6.64 3.87
N ARG A 256 5.24 5.75 3.28
CA ARG A 256 4.25 4.94 3.99
C ARG A 256 4.95 3.92 4.90
N PRO A 257 4.47 3.67 6.13
CA PRO A 257 5.00 2.62 6.98
C PRO A 257 5.08 1.28 6.25
N GLU A 258 6.14 0.52 6.49
CA GLU A 258 6.35 -0.76 5.81
C GLU A 258 6.64 -1.87 6.82
N THR A 259 5.78 -2.89 6.82
CA THR A 259 5.90 -4.07 7.69
C THR A 259 5.51 -5.34 6.95
N GLY A 260 6.10 -6.47 7.35
CA GLY A 260 5.73 -7.79 6.85
C GLY A 260 6.27 -8.13 5.46
N TYR A 261 7.26 -7.38 4.95
CA TYR A 261 7.95 -7.74 3.71
C TYR A 261 9.13 -8.67 3.98
N THR A 262 9.30 -9.65 3.10
CA THR A 262 10.45 -10.56 3.06
C THR A 262 11.34 -10.17 1.88
N PRO A 263 12.66 -10.06 2.06
CA PRO A 263 13.57 -9.74 0.97
C PRO A 263 13.65 -10.91 -0.02
N LEU A 264 13.50 -10.62 -1.31
CA LEU A 264 13.81 -11.53 -2.41
C LEU A 264 15.23 -11.27 -2.94
N TYR A 265 15.67 -10.00 -2.87
CA TYR A 265 17.03 -9.60 -3.20
C TYR A 265 17.47 -8.44 -2.28
N ASN A 266 18.58 -8.66 -1.59
CA ASN A 266 19.26 -7.70 -0.73
C ASN A 266 20.79 -7.77 -0.89
N GLY A 267 21.24 -8.25 -2.07
CA GLY A 267 22.65 -8.55 -2.38
C GLY A 267 22.90 -10.04 -2.66
N SER A 268 22.03 -10.95 -2.18
CA SER A 268 22.08 -12.37 -2.51
C SER A 268 21.29 -12.67 -3.78
N THR A 269 21.88 -13.44 -4.67
CA THR A 269 21.24 -13.94 -5.92
C THR A 269 20.62 -15.32 -5.76
N THR A 270 20.59 -15.86 -4.53
CA THR A 270 19.99 -17.16 -4.24
C THR A 270 18.50 -17.14 -4.61
N GLY A 271 18.06 -18.14 -5.37
CA GLY A 271 16.68 -18.25 -5.85
C GLY A 271 16.41 -17.49 -7.14
N TRP A 272 17.40 -16.81 -7.73
CA TRP A 272 17.28 -16.14 -9.01
C TRP A 272 17.90 -16.94 -10.15
N SER A 273 17.34 -16.82 -11.35
CA SER A 273 17.78 -17.44 -12.58
C SER A 273 17.85 -16.42 -13.71
N GLN A 274 18.65 -16.73 -14.72
CA GLN A 274 18.89 -15.88 -15.90
C GLN A 274 18.40 -16.61 -17.15
N ALA A 275 17.73 -15.87 -18.06
CA ALA A 275 17.43 -16.30 -19.41
C ALA A 275 17.83 -15.22 -20.42
N GLY A 276 18.28 -15.62 -21.60
CA GLY A 276 18.77 -14.71 -22.65
C GLY A 276 20.25 -14.33 -22.50
N PRO A 277 20.81 -13.57 -23.47
CA PRO A 277 22.21 -13.19 -23.52
C PRO A 277 22.61 -12.06 -22.56
N GLY A 278 21.66 -11.16 -22.20
CA GLY A 278 21.89 -10.10 -21.23
C GLY A 278 21.94 -10.62 -19.80
N SER A 279 22.61 -9.91 -18.92
CA SER A 279 22.82 -10.30 -17.51
C SER A 279 22.75 -9.09 -16.57
N PHE A 280 22.92 -9.32 -15.29
CA PHE A 280 23.04 -8.26 -14.28
C PHE A 280 24.34 -8.42 -13.49
N SER A 281 25.12 -7.36 -13.39
CA SER A 281 26.20 -7.27 -12.41
C SER A 281 25.62 -7.06 -11.02
N ASN A 282 26.28 -7.62 -10.00
CA ASN A 282 25.87 -7.50 -8.60
C ASN A 282 26.99 -6.84 -7.79
N ALA A 283 26.77 -5.60 -7.39
CA ALA A 283 27.71 -4.85 -6.57
C ALA A 283 26.96 -3.99 -5.54
N ASP A 284 27.43 -3.97 -4.30
CA ASP A 284 26.82 -3.23 -3.18
C ASP A 284 25.28 -3.43 -3.08
N ALA A 285 24.84 -4.69 -3.17
CA ALA A 285 23.44 -5.07 -3.19
C ALA A 285 22.60 -4.31 -4.24
N THR A 286 23.22 -4.03 -5.39
CA THR A 286 22.58 -3.43 -6.55
C THR A 286 22.83 -4.30 -7.76
N LEU A 287 21.76 -4.67 -8.47
CA LEU A 287 21.79 -5.30 -9.77
C LEU A 287 21.80 -4.20 -10.84
N THR A 288 22.76 -4.25 -11.75
CA THR A 288 22.82 -3.32 -12.89
C THR A 288 22.87 -4.12 -14.18
N SER A 289 22.02 -3.76 -15.15
CA SER A 289 21.92 -4.42 -16.45
C SER A 289 23.26 -4.41 -17.19
N VAL A 290 23.57 -5.51 -17.87
CA VAL A 290 24.79 -5.68 -18.67
C VAL A 290 24.46 -6.42 -19.96
N GLY A 291 24.70 -5.78 -21.07
CA GLY A 291 24.83 -6.36 -22.40
C GLY A 291 23.68 -7.17 -22.92
N GLY A 292 22.78 -6.58 -23.67
CA GLY A 292 21.76 -7.25 -24.48
C GLY A 292 20.49 -7.67 -23.74
N MET A 293 19.54 -8.19 -24.50
CA MET A 293 18.22 -8.57 -23.98
C MET A 293 18.30 -9.78 -23.06
N GLY A 294 17.61 -9.72 -21.91
CA GLY A 294 17.60 -10.78 -20.93
C GLY A 294 16.48 -10.66 -19.90
N LEU A 295 16.18 -11.76 -19.27
CA LEU A 295 15.23 -11.89 -18.15
C LEU A 295 15.97 -12.42 -16.94
N TYR A 296 16.00 -11.64 -15.86
CA TYR A 296 16.49 -12.08 -14.54
C TYR A 296 15.30 -12.25 -13.62
N TRP A 297 15.01 -13.48 -13.17
CA TRP A 297 13.74 -13.80 -12.54
C TRP A 297 13.91 -14.66 -11.28
N TYR A 298 12.99 -14.46 -10.32
CA TYR A 298 12.95 -15.24 -9.09
C TYR A 298 12.34 -16.62 -9.35
N SER A 299 13.22 -17.62 -9.54
CA SER A 299 12.84 -18.98 -9.96
C SER A 299 12.46 -19.89 -8.80
N ALA A 300 12.79 -19.51 -7.56
CA ALA A 300 12.57 -20.37 -6.40
C ALA A 300 11.10 -20.53 -6.04
N LYS A 301 10.23 -19.58 -6.44
CA LYS A 301 8.81 -19.59 -6.06
C LYS A 301 7.97 -18.79 -7.03
N GLN A 302 6.71 -19.20 -7.20
CA GLN A 302 5.64 -18.41 -7.81
C GLN A 302 4.81 -17.70 -6.74
N PHE A 303 4.15 -16.60 -7.12
CA PHE A 303 3.34 -15.80 -6.21
C PHE A 303 1.95 -15.59 -6.81
N THR A 304 0.94 -15.48 -5.95
CA THR A 304 -0.46 -15.29 -6.37
C THR A 304 -1.01 -13.93 -5.93
N ASN A 305 -1.13 -13.70 -4.62
CA ASN A 305 -1.54 -12.42 -4.07
C ASN A 305 -0.36 -11.84 -3.29
N TYR A 306 0.07 -10.66 -3.66
CA TYR A 306 1.26 -10.07 -3.07
C TYR A 306 1.35 -8.56 -3.28
N SER A 307 2.09 -7.90 -2.41
CA SER A 307 2.67 -6.60 -2.68
C SER A 307 4.16 -6.79 -2.93
N LEU A 308 4.61 -6.58 -4.16
CA LEU A 308 6.02 -6.56 -4.55
C LEU A 308 6.51 -5.12 -4.51
N LYS A 309 7.56 -4.86 -3.74
CA LYS A 309 8.27 -3.58 -3.77
C LYS A 309 9.69 -3.76 -4.25
N LEU A 310 10.14 -2.85 -5.07
CA LEU A 310 11.53 -2.79 -5.54
C LEU A 310 11.95 -1.35 -5.83
N ASP A 311 13.23 -1.09 -5.63
CA ASP A 311 13.81 0.19 -5.98
C ASP A 311 14.52 0.07 -7.33
N TRP A 312 14.31 1.05 -8.22
CA TRP A 312 14.88 1.07 -9.56
C TRP A 312 15.41 2.46 -9.94
N ARG A 313 16.34 2.49 -10.87
CA ARG A 313 16.94 3.71 -11.40
C ARG A 313 17.37 3.47 -12.83
N LEU A 314 17.04 4.39 -13.74
CA LEU A 314 17.64 4.51 -15.07
C LEU A 314 18.81 5.51 -15.03
N ALA A 315 19.83 5.30 -15.85
CA ALA A 315 20.95 6.23 -15.95
C ALA A 315 20.59 7.44 -16.82
N GLY A 316 19.78 7.24 -17.85
CA GLY A 316 19.37 8.23 -18.82
C GLY A 316 18.00 7.93 -19.40
N ASP A 317 17.84 8.16 -20.70
CA ASP A 317 16.67 7.75 -21.49
C ASP A 317 16.83 6.27 -21.87
N ASP A 318 16.64 5.41 -20.89
CA ASP A 318 16.85 3.97 -20.96
C ASP A 318 15.52 3.24 -20.79
N ASN A 319 15.49 1.96 -21.17
CA ASN A 319 14.30 1.09 -21.11
C ASN A 319 14.55 -0.12 -20.21
N SER A 320 13.57 -0.45 -19.38
CA SER A 320 13.51 -1.66 -18.58
C SER A 320 12.06 -1.95 -18.15
N GLY A 321 11.86 -3.02 -17.36
CA GLY A 321 10.54 -3.40 -16.88
C GLY A 321 10.58 -4.42 -15.75
N VAL A 322 9.43 -4.56 -15.09
CA VAL A 322 9.20 -5.60 -14.09
C VAL A 322 8.14 -6.56 -14.62
N PHE A 323 8.55 -7.81 -14.83
CA PHE A 323 7.64 -8.87 -15.27
C PHE A 323 6.95 -9.56 -14.11
N ILE A 324 5.68 -9.90 -14.29
CA ILE A 324 4.87 -10.68 -13.35
C ILE A 324 4.02 -11.71 -14.10
N GLY A 325 3.57 -12.77 -13.42
CA GLY A 325 2.54 -13.68 -13.92
C GLY A 325 2.98 -14.63 -15.02
N PHE A 326 4.26 -14.91 -15.20
CA PHE A 326 4.75 -15.78 -16.25
C PHE A 326 5.18 -17.17 -15.73
N PRO A 327 5.14 -18.21 -16.57
CA PRO A 327 5.62 -19.56 -16.22
C PRO A 327 7.16 -19.63 -16.25
N PRO A 328 7.78 -20.63 -15.61
CA PRO A 328 9.24 -20.85 -15.68
C PRO A 328 9.66 -21.10 -17.14
N SER A 329 10.75 -20.44 -17.56
CA SER A 329 11.27 -20.60 -18.91
C SER A 329 12.74 -20.19 -19.02
N SER A 330 13.49 -20.85 -19.91
CA SER A 330 14.80 -20.40 -20.36
C SER A 330 14.76 -19.41 -21.52
N ASP A 331 13.57 -19.19 -22.10
CA ASP A 331 13.32 -18.19 -23.14
C ASP A 331 12.99 -16.84 -22.49
N PRO A 332 13.78 -15.78 -22.68
CA PRO A 332 13.53 -14.46 -22.11
C PRO A 332 12.22 -13.83 -22.60
N TRP A 333 11.72 -14.23 -23.77
CA TRP A 333 10.44 -13.78 -24.30
C TRP A 333 9.22 -14.38 -23.61
N SER A 334 9.43 -15.45 -22.83
CA SER A 334 8.32 -16.09 -22.10
C SER A 334 7.59 -15.13 -21.17
N ALA A 335 8.31 -14.24 -20.50
CA ALA A 335 7.71 -13.25 -19.61
C ALA A 335 6.82 -12.26 -20.37
N VAL A 336 7.26 -11.78 -21.53
CA VAL A 336 6.49 -10.90 -22.43
C VAL A 336 5.27 -11.62 -23.00
N ASN A 337 5.46 -12.86 -23.47
CA ASN A 337 4.43 -13.60 -24.20
C ASN A 337 3.34 -14.19 -23.29
N ASN A 338 3.68 -14.54 -22.04
CA ASN A 338 2.79 -15.29 -21.14
C ASN A 338 2.45 -14.55 -19.84
N GLY A 339 3.18 -13.48 -19.50
CA GLY A 339 2.95 -12.65 -18.31
C GLY A 339 2.57 -11.22 -18.68
N TYR A 340 2.84 -10.31 -17.76
CA TYR A 340 2.65 -8.87 -17.93
C TYR A 340 3.94 -8.15 -17.55
N GLU A 341 4.21 -7.06 -18.25
CA GLU A 341 5.30 -6.16 -17.98
C GLU A 341 4.76 -4.85 -17.41
N VAL A 342 5.29 -4.43 -16.26
CA VAL A 342 5.13 -3.07 -15.74
C VAL A 342 6.35 -2.27 -16.20
N GLN A 343 6.13 -1.37 -17.13
CA GLN A 343 7.17 -0.67 -17.87
C GLN A 343 7.95 0.34 -17.01
N ILE A 344 9.22 0.49 -17.34
CA ILE A 344 10.13 1.52 -16.83
C ILE A 344 10.77 2.22 -18.02
N ASP A 345 10.18 3.33 -18.47
CA ASP A 345 10.62 4.20 -19.55
C ASP A 345 9.88 5.53 -19.44
N ALA A 346 10.56 6.64 -19.26
CA ALA A 346 9.93 7.92 -19.00
C ALA A 346 9.45 8.65 -20.27
N THR A 347 9.94 8.29 -21.45
CA THR A 347 9.80 9.06 -22.70
C THR A 347 8.88 8.42 -23.74
N ASP A 348 8.59 7.12 -23.64
CA ASP A 348 7.78 6.39 -24.62
C ASP A 348 6.27 6.74 -24.51
N ALA A 349 5.46 6.25 -25.43
CA ALA A 349 4.01 6.47 -25.52
C ALA A 349 3.29 6.02 -24.23
N ALA A 350 2.12 6.57 -23.94
CA ALA A 350 1.39 6.39 -22.70
C ALA A 350 1.11 4.91 -22.30
N ASP A 351 1.01 4.02 -23.28
CA ASP A 351 0.81 2.57 -23.09
C ASP A 351 2.13 1.78 -22.98
N ARG A 352 3.28 2.45 -23.03
CA ARG A 352 4.63 1.88 -22.99
C ARG A 352 5.60 2.65 -22.10
N THR A 353 5.13 3.61 -21.35
CA THR A 353 5.93 4.43 -20.43
C THR A 353 5.90 3.88 -19.02
N THR A 354 6.72 4.44 -18.14
CA THR A 354 6.80 4.08 -16.72
C THR A 354 5.42 3.96 -16.08
N GLY A 355 5.13 2.78 -15.53
CA GLY A 355 3.87 2.44 -14.87
C GLY A 355 2.76 1.93 -15.79
N ALA A 356 2.96 1.93 -17.11
CA ALA A 356 2.05 1.21 -18.01
C ALA A 356 2.15 -0.30 -17.80
N VAL A 357 1.03 -1.01 -17.93
CA VAL A 357 1.05 -2.43 -18.20
C VAL A 357 1.23 -2.55 -19.70
N TYR A 358 2.44 -2.85 -20.13
CA TYR A 358 2.94 -2.69 -21.48
C TYR A 358 1.95 -3.15 -22.55
N THR A 359 1.48 -2.23 -23.39
CA THR A 359 0.45 -2.40 -24.45
C THR A 359 -0.95 -2.78 -23.98
N PHE A 360 -1.16 -3.12 -22.70
CA PHE A 360 -2.49 -3.51 -22.18
C PHE A 360 -3.22 -2.34 -21.50
N LYS A 361 -2.49 -1.51 -20.74
CA LYS A 361 -3.08 -0.39 -19.99
C LYS A 361 -2.11 0.75 -19.84
N SER A 362 -2.47 1.92 -20.38
CA SER A 362 -1.72 3.16 -20.19
C SER A 362 -1.65 3.56 -18.71
N ALA A 363 -0.52 4.13 -18.30
CA ALA A 363 -0.39 4.78 -17.00
C ALA A 363 -1.24 6.06 -16.93
N ASP A 364 -1.61 6.47 -15.72
CA ASP A 364 -2.06 7.84 -15.45
C ASP A 364 -0.83 8.76 -15.54
N ILE A 365 -0.69 9.44 -16.66
CA ILE A 365 0.49 10.25 -16.97
C ILE A 365 0.66 11.40 -15.99
N ALA A 366 -0.44 12.05 -15.57
CA ALA A 366 -0.37 13.16 -14.61
C ALA A 366 0.10 12.68 -13.23
N ALA A 367 -0.43 11.56 -12.75
CA ALA A 367 0.00 10.96 -11.49
C ALA A 367 1.45 10.44 -11.57
N ARG A 368 1.84 9.82 -12.71
CA ARG A 368 3.20 9.36 -12.98
C ARG A 368 4.20 10.53 -12.92
N ASP A 369 3.95 11.63 -13.65
CA ASP A 369 4.84 12.79 -13.70
C ASP A 369 4.98 13.47 -12.35
N ALA A 370 3.91 13.53 -11.57
CA ALA A 370 3.95 14.06 -10.21
C ALA A 370 4.76 13.21 -9.23
N ALA A 371 4.89 11.90 -9.50
CA ALA A 371 5.52 10.92 -8.61
C ALA A 371 6.94 10.51 -9.04
N LEU A 372 7.33 10.72 -10.29
CA LEU A 372 8.60 10.25 -10.86
C LEU A 372 9.77 11.14 -10.42
N ASN A 373 10.86 10.51 -9.97
CA ASN A 373 12.18 11.15 -9.89
C ASN A 373 12.88 11.04 -11.25
N PRO A 374 13.69 12.04 -11.64
CA PRO A 374 14.36 12.06 -12.95
C PRO A 374 15.42 10.95 -13.08
N PRO A 375 15.91 10.66 -14.31
CA PRO A 375 17.03 9.78 -14.54
C PRO A 375 18.24 10.12 -13.64
N GLY A 376 18.95 9.09 -13.18
CA GLY A 376 20.02 9.20 -12.18
C GLY A 376 19.53 9.13 -10.74
N GLU A 377 18.24 9.32 -10.46
CA GLU A 377 17.65 9.20 -9.13
C GLU A 377 16.85 7.89 -8.97
N TRP A 378 16.77 7.40 -7.72
CA TRP A 378 16.05 6.17 -7.41
C TRP A 378 14.55 6.42 -7.30
N ASN A 379 13.79 5.43 -7.74
CA ASN A 379 12.36 5.33 -7.61
C ASN A 379 11.97 4.02 -6.92
N THR A 380 10.84 3.98 -6.26
CA THR A 380 10.27 2.76 -5.68
C THR A 380 8.98 2.41 -6.41
N TYR A 381 8.89 1.21 -6.98
CA TYR A 381 7.63 0.61 -7.38
C TYR A 381 7.03 -0.19 -6.24
N GLU A 382 5.70 -0.18 -6.15
CA GLU A 382 4.90 -1.20 -5.50
C GLU A 382 3.91 -1.76 -6.52
N LEU A 383 3.97 -3.06 -6.74
CA LEU A 383 3.02 -3.82 -7.55
C LEU A 383 2.14 -4.62 -6.60
N LEU A 384 0.91 -4.16 -6.41
CA LEU A 384 -0.07 -4.80 -5.56
C LEU A 384 -0.96 -5.69 -6.43
N VAL A 385 -0.80 -7.00 -6.29
CA VAL A 385 -1.56 -8.03 -7.02
C VAL A 385 -2.54 -8.70 -6.08
N GLU A 386 -3.82 -8.61 -6.40
CA GLU A 386 -4.92 -9.24 -5.68
C GLU A 386 -5.84 -9.96 -6.67
N GLY A 387 -5.72 -11.27 -6.80
CA GLY A 387 -6.35 -12.04 -7.86
C GLY A 387 -5.89 -11.54 -9.24
N GLU A 388 -6.84 -11.20 -10.08
CA GLU A 388 -6.58 -10.68 -11.44
C GLU A 388 -6.59 -9.14 -11.50
N ARG A 389 -6.33 -8.46 -10.37
CA ARG A 389 -6.16 -7.00 -10.31
C ARG A 389 -4.74 -6.63 -9.93
N LEU A 390 -4.13 -5.75 -10.71
CA LEU A 390 -2.82 -5.14 -10.47
C LEU A 390 -2.99 -3.64 -10.25
N GLN A 391 -2.52 -3.15 -9.11
CA GLN A 391 -2.35 -1.72 -8.87
C GLN A 391 -0.85 -1.39 -8.87
N VAL A 392 -0.46 -0.36 -9.61
CA VAL A 392 0.93 0.10 -9.68
C VAL A 392 1.06 1.41 -8.93
N PHE A 393 2.00 1.44 -7.99
CA PHE A 393 2.35 2.66 -7.25
C PHE A 393 3.80 3.04 -7.57
N LEU A 394 4.03 4.33 -7.81
CA LEU A 394 5.34 4.93 -7.99
C LEU A 394 5.58 5.91 -6.84
N ASN A 395 6.64 5.69 -6.05
CA ASN A 395 6.98 6.52 -4.89
C ASN A 395 5.78 6.78 -3.95
N GLY A 396 4.91 5.76 -3.79
CA GLY A 396 3.72 5.79 -2.94
C GLY A 396 2.45 6.33 -3.60
N VAL A 397 2.51 6.85 -4.82
CA VAL A 397 1.37 7.37 -5.58
C VAL A 397 0.86 6.30 -6.55
N LYS A 398 -0.45 6.01 -6.53
CA LYS A 398 -1.05 5.07 -7.48
C LYS A 398 -1.08 5.69 -8.88
N ILE A 399 -0.45 5.01 -9.85
CA ILE A 399 -0.31 5.47 -11.23
C ILE A 399 -0.96 4.53 -12.25
N ASN A 400 -1.39 3.33 -11.83
CA ASN A 400 -2.16 2.43 -12.69
C ASN A 400 -3.06 1.52 -11.83
N ASP A 401 -4.16 1.06 -12.46
CA ASP A 401 -5.11 0.13 -11.87
C ASP A 401 -5.65 -0.75 -13.00
N PHE A 402 -5.09 -1.94 -13.14
CA PHE A 402 -5.34 -2.88 -14.25
C PHE A 402 -6.07 -4.12 -13.73
N THR A 403 -7.08 -4.56 -14.45
CA THR A 403 -7.73 -5.86 -14.23
C THR A 403 -7.47 -6.73 -15.44
N ASN A 404 -6.87 -7.89 -15.22
CA ASN A 404 -6.68 -8.89 -16.25
C ASN A 404 -8.02 -9.51 -16.66
N THR A 405 -8.30 -9.52 -17.96
CA THR A 405 -9.46 -10.18 -18.56
C THR A 405 -9.06 -11.17 -19.64
N ASP A 406 -7.77 -11.37 -19.86
CA ASP A 406 -7.24 -12.34 -20.81
C ASP A 406 -7.36 -13.76 -20.20
N PRO A 407 -8.09 -14.69 -20.79
CA PRO A 407 -8.29 -16.03 -20.23
C PRO A 407 -7.04 -16.92 -20.29
N VAL A 408 -5.98 -16.50 -20.99
CA VAL A 408 -4.74 -17.28 -21.17
C VAL A 408 -3.63 -16.79 -20.24
N ARG A 409 -3.64 -15.51 -19.85
CA ARG A 409 -2.65 -14.88 -18.97
C ARG A 409 -3.16 -14.81 -17.54
N SER A 410 -2.26 -14.81 -16.58
CA SER A 410 -2.55 -14.58 -15.17
C SER A 410 -1.58 -13.58 -14.55
N LEU A 411 -2.01 -12.88 -13.51
CA LEU A 411 -1.11 -12.09 -12.67
C LEU A 411 -0.35 -12.96 -11.66
N ALA A 412 -0.81 -14.20 -11.45
CA ALA A 412 -0.11 -15.19 -10.63
C ALA A 412 1.00 -15.88 -11.44
N GLY A 413 2.18 -16.03 -10.84
CA GLY A 413 3.34 -16.65 -11.49
C GLY A 413 4.67 -16.17 -10.92
N HIS A 414 5.70 -16.24 -11.74
CA HIS A 414 7.02 -15.72 -11.38
C HIS A 414 7.09 -14.21 -11.55
N ILE A 415 8.08 -13.59 -10.90
CA ILE A 415 8.46 -12.18 -11.04
C ILE A 415 9.86 -12.09 -11.65
N GLY A 416 10.10 -11.05 -12.46
CA GLY A 416 11.38 -10.87 -13.15
C GLY A 416 11.70 -9.41 -13.42
N LEU A 417 12.96 -9.18 -13.79
CA LEU A 417 13.51 -7.89 -14.19
C LEU A 417 13.94 -7.98 -15.65
N GLN A 418 13.63 -6.95 -16.41
CA GLN A 418 14.05 -6.87 -17.80
C GLN A 418 15.45 -6.27 -17.91
N ASN A 419 16.30 -6.91 -18.71
CA ASN A 419 17.39 -6.25 -19.39
C ASN A 419 16.97 -6.04 -20.84
N HIS A 420 16.67 -4.80 -21.23
CA HIS A 420 16.02 -4.54 -22.52
C HIS A 420 17.02 -4.65 -23.67
N GLY A 421 18.19 -4.03 -23.56
CA GLY A 421 19.14 -3.99 -24.68
C GLY A 421 20.58 -3.63 -24.30
N THR A 422 21.41 -3.59 -25.35
CA THR A 422 22.79 -3.11 -25.19
C THR A 422 22.80 -1.59 -25.21
N GLY A 423 23.01 -0.96 -24.09
CA GLY A 423 23.03 0.49 -23.95
C GLY A 423 21.92 1.02 -23.05
N ASP A 424 21.03 0.13 -22.57
CA ASP A 424 20.04 0.47 -21.53
C ASP A 424 20.63 0.19 -20.16
N ASP A 425 20.84 1.25 -19.37
CA ASP A 425 21.48 1.20 -18.05
C ASP A 425 20.42 1.29 -16.93
N ALA A 426 19.84 0.15 -16.59
CA ALA A 426 18.88 0.02 -15.49
C ALA A 426 19.53 -0.61 -14.25
N SER A 427 19.22 -0.07 -13.09
CA SER A 427 19.67 -0.61 -11.80
C SER A 427 18.50 -0.95 -10.90
N PHE A 428 18.60 -2.06 -10.16
CA PHE A 428 17.58 -2.54 -9.23
C PHE A 428 18.20 -2.90 -7.88
N ARG A 429 17.47 -2.68 -6.79
CA ARG A 429 17.88 -3.10 -5.45
C ARG A 429 16.68 -3.24 -4.52
N ASN A 430 16.90 -3.82 -3.34
CA ASN A 430 15.91 -3.91 -2.28
C ASN A 430 14.58 -4.47 -2.79
N ILE A 431 14.64 -5.62 -3.50
CA ILE A 431 13.46 -6.31 -4.02
C ILE A 431 12.88 -7.13 -2.87
N ARG A 432 11.65 -6.83 -2.49
CA ARG A 432 10.99 -7.42 -1.34
C ARG A 432 9.53 -7.68 -1.60
N ILE A 433 9.00 -8.71 -1.02
CA ILE A 433 7.62 -9.13 -1.23
C ILE A 433 6.91 -9.32 0.10
N LYS A 434 5.67 -8.92 0.14
CA LYS A 434 4.71 -9.28 1.18
C LYS A 434 3.65 -10.13 0.53
N GLU A 435 3.64 -11.42 0.85
CA GLU A 435 2.55 -12.27 0.44
C GLU A 435 1.31 -11.84 1.23
N LEU A 436 0.32 -11.46 0.48
CA LEU A 436 -1.00 -11.22 1.01
C LEU A 436 -1.60 -12.62 1.10
N GLY A 437 -2.06 -13.02 2.27
CA GLY A 437 -2.82 -14.28 2.37
C GLY A 437 -3.84 -14.30 1.24
N VAL A 438 -4.31 -15.46 0.83
CA VAL A 438 -5.33 -15.55 -0.22
C VAL A 438 -6.44 -14.56 0.10
N ASN A 439 -6.36 -13.36 -0.48
CA ASN A 439 -7.55 -12.57 -0.65
C ASN A 439 -8.44 -13.42 -1.57
N PRO A 440 -9.66 -13.72 -1.18
CA PRO A 440 -10.55 -14.39 -2.11
C PRO A 440 -10.55 -13.57 -3.42
N PRO A 441 -10.55 -14.24 -4.58
CA PRO A 441 -10.60 -13.55 -5.87
C PRO A 441 -11.75 -12.53 -5.84
N VAL A 442 -11.64 -11.48 -6.65
CA VAL A 442 -12.71 -10.49 -6.86
C VAL A 442 -13.95 -11.23 -7.40
N GLY A 443 -14.73 -11.74 -6.45
CA GLY A 443 -15.81 -12.69 -6.52
C GLY A 443 -15.67 -13.59 -5.31
N ASN A 444 -15.95 -13.13 -4.14
CA ASN A 444 -16.32 -13.76 -2.85
C ASN A 444 -16.01 -15.27 -2.60
N THR A 445 -15.24 -15.98 -3.46
CA THR A 445 -14.99 -17.43 -3.35
C THR A 445 -13.56 -17.70 -2.87
N VAL A 446 -13.44 -18.49 -1.80
CA VAL A 446 -12.18 -18.90 -1.15
C VAL A 446 -11.98 -20.39 -1.37
N GLN A 447 -10.84 -20.81 -1.93
CA GLN A 447 -10.49 -22.21 -2.01
C GLN A 447 -10.23 -22.76 -0.60
N ALA A 448 -10.88 -23.84 -0.25
CA ALA A 448 -10.85 -24.33 1.14
C ALA A 448 -9.48 -24.89 1.53
N GLU A 449 -8.68 -25.38 0.58
CA GLU A 449 -7.31 -25.82 0.79
C GLU A 449 -6.32 -24.65 1.02
N ALA A 450 -6.73 -23.40 0.76
CA ALA A 450 -5.91 -22.21 0.92
C ALA A 450 -6.02 -21.57 2.32
N PHE A 451 -6.07 -22.39 3.36
CA PHE A 451 -6.18 -21.94 4.74
C PHE A 451 -4.86 -21.28 5.24
N SER A 452 -5.00 -20.36 6.18
CA SER A 452 -3.87 -19.69 6.85
C SER A 452 -3.26 -20.57 7.95
N SER A 453 -4.09 -21.37 8.63
CA SER A 453 -3.71 -22.38 9.62
C SER A 453 -4.83 -23.39 9.77
N ALA A 454 -4.50 -24.59 10.19
CA ALA A 454 -5.48 -25.67 10.34
C ALA A 454 -5.03 -26.71 11.38
N SER A 455 -5.95 -27.57 11.79
CA SER A 455 -5.68 -28.76 12.61
C SER A 455 -6.57 -29.92 12.15
N GLY A 456 -5.96 -31.07 11.94
CA GLY A 456 -6.63 -32.33 11.56
C GLY A 456 -6.92 -32.48 10.06
N VAL A 457 -6.98 -31.38 9.29
CA VAL A 457 -7.32 -31.35 7.86
C VAL A 457 -6.08 -31.15 6.98
N SER A 458 -6.18 -31.52 5.70
CA SER A 458 -5.12 -31.31 4.72
C SER A 458 -5.69 -31.14 3.30
N PRO A 459 -4.95 -30.44 2.39
CA PRO A 459 -5.27 -30.40 0.97
C PRO A 459 -5.28 -31.80 0.34
N PHE A 460 -6.25 -32.07 -0.50
CA PHE A 460 -6.41 -33.35 -1.19
C PHE A 460 -6.76 -33.12 -2.67
N THR A 461 -5.94 -33.63 -3.59
CA THR A 461 -6.20 -33.55 -5.03
C THR A 461 -7.46 -34.31 -5.39
N LYS A 462 -8.44 -33.66 -6.03
CA LYS A 462 -9.73 -34.25 -6.37
C LYS A 462 -10.21 -33.80 -7.73
N ALA A 463 -10.55 -34.79 -8.58
CA ALA A 463 -11.14 -34.53 -9.88
C ALA A 463 -12.51 -33.82 -9.74
N GLY A 464 -12.73 -32.76 -10.50
CA GLY A 464 -13.96 -31.97 -10.47
C GLY A 464 -14.00 -30.90 -9.38
N ALA A 465 -12.94 -30.78 -8.53
CA ALA A 465 -12.79 -29.66 -7.62
C ALA A 465 -12.38 -28.38 -8.38
N ASN A 466 -12.92 -27.25 -7.96
CA ASN A 466 -12.48 -25.93 -8.40
C ASN A 466 -11.04 -25.72 -7.86
N GLY A 467 -10.09 -25.30 -8.70
CA GLY A 467 -8.69 -25.26 -8.28
C GLY A 467 -7.96 -26.63 -8.24
N GLY A 468 -8.69 -27.74 -8.44
CA GLY A 468 -8.11 -29.09 -8.52
C GLY A 468 -7.85 -29.78 -7.18
N GLN A 469 -8.10 -29.13 -6.03
CA GLN A 469 -7.95 -29.64 -4.69
C GLN A 469 -9.19 -29.37 -3.83
N THR A 470 -9.30 -30.09 -2.72
CA THR A 470 -10.29 -29.86 -1.65
C THR A 470 -9.58 -29.85 -0.31
N LEU A 471 -10.17 -29.20 0.69
CA LEU A 471 -9.85 -29.45 2.09
C LEU A 471 -10.46 -30.79 2.49
N GLY A 472 -9.63 -31.79 2.70
CA GLY A 472 -10.02 -33.16 2.99
C GLY A 472 -9.53 -33.67 4.34
N HIS A 473 -9.74 -35.01 4.58
CA HIS A 473 -9.45 -35.65 5.85
C HIS A 473 -10.17 -35.06 7.06
N ILE A 474 -11.38 -34.56 6.85
CA ILE A 474 -12.17 -33.84 7.87
C ILE A 474 -12.78 -34.87 8.84
N ASP A 475 -12.40 -34.78 10.12
CA ASP A 475 -12.96 -35.50 11.24
C ASP A 475 -13.62 -34.55 12.27
N PRO A 476 -14.46 -35.05 13.20
CA PRO A 476 -15.07 -34.23 14.23
C PRO A 476 -14.03 -33.55 15.13
N GLY A 477 -14.10 -32.20 15.26
CA GLY A 477 -13.18 -31.38 16.04
C GLY A 477 -12.09 -30.71 15.22
N ASP A 478 -11.93 -31.09 13.95
CA ASP A 478 -11.00 -30.46 13.03
C ASP A 478 -11.44 -29.06 12.65
N TRP A 479 -10.48 -28.24 12.19
CA TRP A 479 -10.75 -26.87 11.79
C TRP A 479 -9.73 -26.32 10.78
N ALA A 480 -10.16 -25.32 10.02
CA ALA A 480 -9.31 -24.49 9.18
C ALA A 480 -9.61 -22.99 9.38
N ALA A 481 -8.59 -22.17 9.38
CA ALA A 481 -8.70 -20.71 9.53
C ALA A 481 -8.28 -19.98 8.26
N TYR A 482 -9.00 -18.93 7.92
CA TYR A 482 -8.82 -18.09 6.74
C TYR A 482 -8.66 -16.64 7.17
N ALA A 483 -7.43 -16.16 7.18
CA ALA A 483 -7.10 -14.79 7.57
C ALA A 483 -7.23 -13.81 6.39
N GLY A 484 -7.37 -12.53 6.71
CA GLY A 484 -7.37 -11.47 5.70
C GLY A 484 -8.67 -11.33 4.91
N LEU A 485 -9.75 -11.99 5.33
CA LEU A 485 -11.05 -11.90 4.65
C LEU A 485 -11.72 -10.56 4.95
N ASP A 486 -12.24 -9.89 3.93
CA ASP A 486 -13.16 -8.76 4.14
C ASP A 486 -14.53 -9.30 4.58
N LEU A 487 -14.83 -9.13 5.85
CA LEU A 487 -16.06 -9.58 6.48
C LEU A 487 -17.18 -8.56 6.42
N THR A 488 -16.90 -7.34 5.95
CA THR A 488 -17.85 -6.23 5.92
C THR A 488 -19.12 -6.63 5.15
N GLY A 489 -20.29 -6.52 5.80
CA GLY A 489 -21.58 -6.81 5.19
C GLY A 489 -21.83 -8.28 4.86
N THR A 490 -21.00 -9.22 5.31
CA THR A 490 -21.22 -10.67 5.09
C THR A 490 -22.44 -11.14 5.87
N THR A 491 -23.38 -11.77 5.18
CA THR A 491 -24.65 -12.27 5.74
C THR A 491 -24.79 -13.77 5.63
N SER A 492 -24.02 -14.43 4.77
CA SER A 492 -23.98 -15.88 4.69
C SER A 492 -22.65 -16.38 4.10
N LEU A 493 -22.38 -17.66 4.31
CA LEU A 493 -21.28 -18.41 3.70
C LEU A 493 -21.90 -19.54 2.89
N ARG A 494 -21.64 -19.59 1.58
CA ARG A 494 -21.98 -20.72 0.72
C ARG A 494 -20.72 -21.53 0.52
N ALA A 495 -20.77 -22.82 0.80
CA ALA A 495 -19.66 -23.76 0.58
C ALA A 495 -20.05 -24.80 -0.48
N ARG A 496 -19.09 -25.11 -1.37
CA ARG A 496 -19.15 -26.25 -2.27
C ARG A 496 -18.48 -27.44 -1.57
N VAL A 497 -19.24 -28.50 -1.37
CA VAL A 497 -18.83 -29.65 -0.58
C VAL A 497 -19.02 -30.97 -1.32
N VAL A 498 -18.32 -32.01 -0.88
CA VAL A 498 -18.50 -33.38 -1.39
C VAL A 498 -18.42 -34.37 -0.23
N SER A 499 -19.33 -35.32 -0.17
CA SER A 499 -19.33 -36.38 0.85
C SER A 499 -19.80 -37.71 0.31
N GLY A 500 -18.95 -38.71 0.38
CA GLY A 500 -19.31 -40.15 0.35
C GLY A 500 -19.38 -40.76 1.75
N GLY A 501 -19.08 -39.99 2.79
CA GLY A 501 -19.09 -40.32 4.20
C GLY A 501 -20.41 -40.02 4.91
N PRO A 502 -20.40 -39.97 6.26
CA PRO A 502 -21.61 -39.73 7.03
C PRO A 502 -22.18 -38.29 6.92
N GLY A 503 -21.43 -37.36 6.32
CA GLY A 503 -21.75 -35.94 6.39
C GLY A 503 -21.41 -35.34 7.75
N GLY A 504 -21.90 -34.14 8.03
CA GLY A 504 -21.62 -33.44 9.29
C GLY A 504 -22.12 -32.01 9.30
N THR A 505 -21.44 -31.12 10.03
CA THR A 505 -21.79 -29.71 10.11
C THR A 505 -20.54 -28.86 10.00
N ILE A 506 -20.60 -27.81 9.17
CA ILE A 506 -19.66 -26.71 9.16
C ILE A 506 -20.18 -25.63 10.12
N GLN A 507 -19.38 -25.25 11.12
CA GLN A 507 -19.64 -24.08 11.96
C GLN A 507 -18.65 -22.98 11.56
N VAL A 508 -19.18 -21.79 11.29
CA VAL A 508 -18.41 -20.60 10.98
C VAL A 508 -18.18 -19.79 12.25
N ARG A 509 -16.93 -19.53 12.60
CA ARG A 509 -16.54 -18.88 13.87
C ARG A 509 -15.61 -17.71 13.63
N THR A 510 -15.50 -16.84 14.64
CA THR A 510 -14.55 -15.71 14.68
C THR A 510 -13.75 -15.74 15.99
N GLY A 511 -12.55 -15.13 15.96
CA GLY A 511 -11.65 -15.03 17.10
C GLY A 511 -10.71 -16.26 17.27
N SER A 512 -11.26 -17.48 17.24
CA SER A 512 -10.52 -18.73 17.32
C SER A 512 -11.39 -19.92 16.86
N ALA A 513 -10.81 -21.10 16.74
CA ALA A 513 -11.55 -22.35 16.47
C ALA A 513 -12.60 -22.69 17.56
N THR A 514 -12.45 -22.15 18.77
CA THR A 514 -13.42 -22.27 19.87
C THR A 514 -14.16 -20.95 20.14
N GLY A 515 -13.99 -19.95 19.29
CA GLY A 515 -14.57 -18.62 19.44
C GLY A 515 -16.05 -18.55 19.13
N THR A 516 -16.58 -17.32 18.97
CA THR A 516 -18.01 -17.08 18.73
C THR A 516 -18.46 -17.72 17.44
N VAL A 517 -19.55 -18.51 17.50
CA VAL A 517 -20.23 -19.08 16.33
C VAL A 517 -21.05 -17.97 15.65
N LEU A 518 -20.76 -17.70 14.39
CA LEU A 518 -21.50 -16.75 13.55
C LEU A 518 -22.68 -17.42 12.83
N GLY A 519 -22.54 -18.72 12.52
CA GLY A 519 -23.55 -19.52 11.87
C GLY A 519 -23.09 -20.96 11.66
N SER A 520 -23.99 -21.84 11.21
CA SER A 520 -23.70 -23.23 10.90
C SER A 520 -24.55 -23.76 9.76
N VAL A 521 -24.07 -24.80 9.08
CA VAL A 521 -24.79 -25.50 8.01
C VAL A 521 -24.50 -27.00 8.06
N ALA A 522 -25.53 -27.81 7.89
CA ALA A 522 -25.39 -29.26 7.74
C ALA A 522 -24.86 -29.59 6.33
N VAL A 523 -23.90 -30.49 6.27
CA VAL A 523 -23.38 -31.09 5.05
C VAL A 523 -23.93 -32.51 4.96
N PRO A 524 -24.84 -32.82 4.03
CA PRO A 524 -25.37 -34.16 3.83
C PRO A 524 -24.36 -35.06 3.11
N ASN A 525 -24.60 -36.38 3.10
CA ASN A 525 -23.98 -37.24 2.09
C ASN A 525 -24.44 -36.79 0.71
N THR A 526 -23.50 -36.46 -0.20
CA THR A 526 -23.80 -35.92 -1.53
C THR A 526 -23.99 -37.01 -2.59
N GLY A 527 -23.94 -38.28 -2.21
CA GLY A 527 -24.09 -39.43 -3.12
C GLY A 527 -22.77 -39.99 -3.60
N GLY A 528 -21.64 -39.58 -3.01
CA GLY A 528 -20.29 -40.09 -3.29
C GLY A 528 -19.20 -39.03 -3.31
N TRP A 529 -17.96 -39.48 -3.24
CA TRP A 529 -16.76 -38.66 -3.13
C TRP A 529 -16.39 -37.85 -4.40
N ASN A 530 -17.22 -37.94 -5.44
CA ASN A 530 -17.07 -37.13 -6.70
C ASN A 530 -18.35 -36.36 -7.04
N THR A 531 -19.33 -36.36 -6.16
CA THR A 531 -20.61 -35.62 -6.37
C THR A 531 -20.61 -34.39 -5.48
N PHE A 532 -20.40 -33.23 -6.07
CA PHE A 532 -20.37 -31.95 -5.36
C PHE A 532 -21.78 -31.39 -5.15
N ALA A 533 -21.97 -30.68 -4.05
CA ALA A 533 -23.20 -29.97 -3.73
C ALA A 533 -22.87 -28.64 -3.03
N ASP A 534 -23.80 -27.68 -3.12
CA ASP A 534 -23.69 -26.40 -2.41
C ASP A 534 -24.50 -26.44 -1.12
N VAL A 535 -23.91 -25.92 -0.06
CA VAL A 535 -24.58 -25.70 1.23
C VAL A 535 -24.38 -24.26 1.68
N THR A 536 -25.35 -23.68 2.40
CA THR A 536 -25.29 -22.26 2.79
C THR A 536 -25.60 -22.09 4.27
N ALA A 537 -24.65 -21.47 5.00
CA ALA A 537 -24.82 -21.03 6.38
C ALA A 537 -25.26 -19.57 6.40
N ALA A 538 -26.39 -19.25 7.00
CA ALA A 538 -26.72 -17.86 7.35
C ALA A 538 -25.82 -17.41 8.51
N LEU A 539 -25.25 -16.21 8.41
CA LEU A 539 -24.32 -15.66 9.41
C LEU A 539 -24.94 -14.45 10.12
N SER A 540 -24.68 -14.34 11.43
CA SER A 540 -25.08 -13.19 12.25
C SER A 540 -23.94 -12.75 13.16
N GLY A 541 -23.89 -11.45 13.50
CA GLY A 541 -22.84 -10.91 14.36
C GLY A 541 -21.45 -10.93 13.70
N VAL A 542 -21.38 -10.96 12.36
CA VAL A 542 -20.13 -10.92 11.62
C VAL A 542 -19.43 -9.58 11.84
N PRO A 543 -18.15 -9.54 12.26
CA PRO A 543 -17.41 -8.30 12.42
C PRO A 543 -17.30 -7.53 11.10
N SER A 544 -17.23 -6.21 11.16
CA SER A 544 -16.95 -5.38 10.00
C SER A 544 -15.44 -5.24 9.78
N GLY A 545 -15.00 -5.12 8.53
CA GLY A 545 -13.59 -4.98 8.16
C GLY A 545 -12.89 -6.30 7.88
N THR A 546 -11.56 -6.23 7.77
CA THR A 546 -10.72 -7.41 7.52
C THR A 546 -10.58 -8.26 8.77
N GLY A 547 -10.80 -9.59 8.65
CA GLY A 547 -10.77 -10.50 9.80
C GLY A 547 -10.38 -11.93 9.43
N THR A 548 -10.40 -12.80 10.44
CA THR A 548 -10.18 -14.25 10.28
C THR A 548 -11.45 -15.00 10.59
N LEU A 549 -11.86 -15.89 9.68
CA LEU A 549 -12.90 -16.89 9.92
C LEU A 549 -12.28 -18.24 10.19
N TYR A 550 -12.94 -19.00 11.07
CA TYR A 550 -12.61 -20.39 11.37
C TYR A 550 -13.79 -21.26 10.91
N LEU A 551 -13.53 -22.22 10.04
CA LEU A 551 -14.48 -23.31 9.75
C LEU A 551 -14.11 -24.47 10.68
N THR A 552 -15.03 -24.85 11.55
CA THR A 552 -14.88 -25.97 12.46
C THR A 552 -15.87 -27.06 12.10
N PHE A 553 -15.46 -28.30 12.19
CA PHE A 553 -16.22 -29.42 11.66
C PHE A 553 -16.72 -30.31 12.80
N THR A 554 -17.98 -30.67 12.74
CA THR A 554 -18.62 -31.54 13.73
C THR A 554 -19.46 -32.64 13.03
N GLY A 555 -19.56 -33.78 13.64
CA GLY A 555 -20.31 -34.90 13.09
C GLY A 555 -20.11 -36.18 13.91
N SER A 556 -20.55 -37.31 13.38
CA SER A 556 -20.36 -38.63 13.96
C SER A 556 -19.57 -39.50 12.98
N GLY A 557 -18.57 -40.23 13.46
CA GLY A 557 -17.68 -41.04 12.64
C GLY A 557 -16.48 -40.29 12.14
N THR A 558 -15.72 -40.83 11.19
CA THR A 558 -14.56 -40.25 10.57
C THR A 558 -14.75 -40.05 9.07
N GLY A 559 -13.96 -39.18 8.43
CA GLY A 559 -14.10 -38.88 7.01
C GLY A 559 -15.46 -38.27 6.70
N LEU A 560 -15.80 -37.13 7.34
CA LEU A 560 -17.15 -36.56 7.27
C LEU A 560 -17.52 -36.13 5.86
N PHE A 561 -16.70 -35.24 5.26
CA PHE A 561 -16.86 -34.65 3.94
C PHE A 561 -15.57 -33.91 3.56
N ASP A 562 -15.46 -33.43 2.32
CA ASP A 562 -14.47 -32.45 1.93
C ASP A 562 -15.14 -31.12 1.58
N VAL A 563 -14.41 -30.02 1.73
CA VAL A 563 -14.83 -28.67 1.28
C VAL A 563 -13.95 -28.27 0.11
N ASP A 564 -14.54 -27.91 -1.02
CA ASP A 564 -13.86 -27.46 -2.23
C ASP A 564 -13.53 -25.97 -2.13
N ASP A 565 -14.56 -25.16 -2.09
CA ASP A 565 -14.47 -23.73 -1.90
C ASP A 565 -15.62 -23.21 -1.06
N PHE A 566 -15.52 -21.95 -0.61
CA PHE A 566 -16.65 -21.25 -0.05
C PHE A 566 -16.66 -19.79 -0.49
N THR A 567 -17.86 -19.22 -0.54
CA THR A 567 -18.12 -17.83 -0.91
C THR A 567 -18.73 -17.09 0.26
N LEU A 568 -18.14 -15.95 0.63
CA LEU A 568 -18.78 -15.00 1.55
C LEU A 568 -19.81 -14.19 0.80
N VAL A 569 -21.08 -14.49 1.05
CA VAL A 569 -22.19 -13.76 0.45
C VAL A 569 -22.44 -12.50 1.25
N LYS A 570 -22.17 -11.38 0.64
CA LYS A 570 -22.45 -10.06 1.22
C LYS A 570 -23.95 -9.84 1.12
N GLY A 571 -24.59 -9.42 2.22
CA GLY A 571 -25.96 -8.90 2.17
C GLY A 571 -25.96 -7.71 1.21
N GLY A 572 -26.76 -7.77 0.15
CA GLY A 572 -26.69 -6.94 -1.03
C GLY A 572 -26.40 -5.47 -0.77
N GLY A 573 -25.18 -5.08 -1.09
CA GLY A 573 -24.62 -3.77 -0.97
C GLY A 573 -23.25 -3.77 -1.66
N SER A 574 -23.16 -4.27 -2.91
CA SER A 574 -22.12 -3.80 -3.81
C SER A 574 -22.36 -2.31 -3.98
N GLY A 575 -21.39 -1.46 -3.64
CA GLY A 575 -21.50 -0.02 -3.86
C GLY A 575 -21.71 0.28 -5.35
N GLY A 576 -22.95 0.10 -5.82
CA GLY A 576 -23.40 0.35 -7.18
C GLY A 576 -24.02 1.73 -7.29
N VAL A 577 -23.93 2.33 -8.47
CA VAL A 577 -24.67 3.54 -8.84
C VAL A 577 -25.64 3.19 -9.96
N GLY A 578 -26.94 3.34 -9.71
CA GLY A 578 -27.96 3.00 -10.70
C GLY A 578 -29.37 2.97 -10.13
N PRO A 579 -30.34 2.46 -10.88
CA PRO A 579 -31.72 2.37 -10.44
C PRO A 579 -31.92 1.21 -9.45
N ILE A 580 -32.60 1.47 -8.33
CA ILE A 580 -33.16 0.43 -7.45
C ILE A 580 -34.52 0.05 -7.99
N ARG A 581 -34.75 -1.23 -8.34
CA ARG A 581 -35.98 -1.72 -8.93
C ARG A 581 -36.79 -2.49 -7.91
N GLY A 582 -38.11 -2.22 -7.89
CA GLY A 582 -39.06 -2.86 -6.98
C GLY A 582 -40.34 -3.35 -7.68
N LEU A 583 -41.42 -3.30 -6.98
CA LEU A 583 -42.75 -3.79 -7.39
C LEU A 583 -43.12 -3.37 -8.83
N GLY A 584 -43.54 -4.33 -9.65
CA GLY A 584 -43.93 -4.11 -11.04
C GLY A 584 -42.79 -3.66 -11.95
N GLY A 585 -41.53 -3.87 -11.57
CA GLY A 585 -40.36 -3.43 -12.33
C GLY A 585 -40.11 -1.93 -12.28
N LYS A 586 -40.83 -1.20 -11.44
CA LYS A 586 -40.68 0.26 -11.25
C LYS A 586 -39.40 0.59 -10.50
N CYS A 587 -38.92 1.82 -10.69
CA CYS A 587 -37.72 2.34 -10.02
C CYS A 587 -38.07 3.11 -8.75
N LEU A 588 -37.29 2.95 -7.71
CA LEU A 588 -37.28 3.82 -6.52
C LEU A 588 -36.96 5.24 -6.97
N ASP A 589 -37.79 6.20 -6.58
CA ASP A 589 -37.79 7.53 -7.17
C ASP A 589 -37.96 8.61 -6.10
N VAL A 590 -37.22 9.67 -6.21
CA VAL A 590 -37.38 10.89 -5.41
C VAL A 590 -38.46 11.74 -6.05
N ARG A 591 -39.61 11.90 -5.39
CA ARG A 591 -40.79 12.60 -5.95
C ARG A 591 -40.42 13.96 -6.58
N ASN A 592 -40.73 14.10 -7.86
CA ASN A 592 -40.45 15.31 -8.67
C ASN A 592 -38.95 15.68 -8.76
N GLY A 593 -38.04 14.80 -8.41
CA GLY A 593 -36.61 15.12 -8.34
C GLY A 593 -36.24 16.22 -7.33
N ALA A 594 -37.12 16.44 -6.33
CA ALA A 594 -36.93 17.53 -5.36
C ALA A 594 -35.84 17.18 -4.35
N THR A 595 -34.98 18.18 -4.03
CA THR A 595 -33.83 17.99 -3.12
C THR A 595 -34.10 18.48 -1.69
N ALA A 596 -35.32 18.95 -1.38
CA ALA A 596 -35.68 19.40 -0.04
C ALA A 596 -35.71 18.24 0.94
N ASP A 597 -35.24 18.46 2.19
CA ASP A 597 -35.41 17.49 3.27
C ASP A 597 -36.90 17.21 3.51
N GLY A 598 -37.25 15.94 3.73
CA GLY A 598 -38.59 15.48 3.85
C GLY A 598 -39.27 15.13 2.53
N THR A 599 -38.59 15.20 1.38
CA THR A 599 -39.16 14.77 0.09
C THR A 599 -39.54 13.31 0.12
N GLN A 600 -40.79 13.00 -0.26
CA GLN A 600 -41.34 11.61 -0.27
C GLN A 600 -40.59 10.75 -1.29
N ILE A 601 -40.26 9.53 -0.90
CA ILE A 601 -39.80 8.48 -1.79
C ILE A 601 -41.00 7.67 -2.30
N GLN A 602 -40.98 7.36 -3.60
CA GLN A 602 -42.06 6.69 -4.31
C GLN A 602 -41.50 5.63 -5.28
N ILE A 603 -42.33 4.84 -5.90
CA ILE A 603 -41.98 4.12 -7.12
C ILE A 603 -42.53 4.85 -8.35
N TYR A 604 -41.79 4.79 -9.46
CA TYR A 604 -42.19 5.39 -10.72
C TYR A 604 -41.63 4.60 -11.90
N GLY A 605 -42.21 4.77 -13.09
CA GLY A 605 -41.64 4.20 -14.32
C GLY A 605 -40.18 4.57 -14.48
N CYS A 606 -39.31 3.59 -14.78
CA CYS A 606 -37.86 3.82 -14.89
C CYS A 606 -37.53 4.75 -16.05
N SER A 607 -37.04 5.93 -15.77
CA SER A 607 -36.73 7.00 -16.74
C SER A 607 -35.23 7.23 -16.94
N GLY A 608 -34.38 6.67 -16.08
CA GLY A 608 -32.93 6.95 -16.07
C GLY A 608 -32.56 8.35 -15.55
N SER A 609 -33.53 9.06 -14.92
CA SER A 609 -33.29 10.39 -14.35
C SER A 609 -32.41 10.34 -13.11
N THR A 610 -31.84 11.48 -12.71
CA THR A 610 -31.04 11.62 -11.47
C THR A 610 -31.87 11.34 -10.22
N ALA A 611 -33.20 11.50 -10.26
CA ALA A 611 -34.12 11.18 -9.18
C ALA A 611 -34.26 9.66 -8.93
N GLN A 612 -33.82 8.83 -9.88
CA GLN A 612 -33.82 7.37 -9.83
C GLN A 612 -32.42 6.77 -9.82
N THR A 613 -31.38 7.62 -9.77
CA THR A 613 -29.99 7.18 -9.69
C THR A 613 -29.57 7.15 -8.22
N TRP A 614 -29.50 5.95 -7.66
CA TRP A 614 -29.15 5.70 -6.27
C TRP A 614 -27.72 5.20 -6.16
N THR A 615 -26.96 5.72 -5.22
CA THR A 615 -25.66 5.20 -4.80
C THR A 615 -25.86 4.39 -3.54
N VAL A 616 -25.64 3.09 -3.62
CA VAL A 616 -25.61 2.21 -2.45
C VAL A 616 -24.18 2.16 -1.96
N THR A 617 -23.91 2.61 -0.75
CA THR A 617 -22.55 2.67 -0.21
C THR A 617 -22.19 1.43 0.59
N PRO A 618 -20.92 1.02 0.68
CA PRO A 618 -20.50 -0.15 1.47
C PRO A 618 -20.87 -0.08 2.95
N ASN A 619 -21.07 1.12 3.50
CA ASN A 619 -21.49 1.33 4.89
C ASN A 619 -23.01 1.40 5.07
N SER A 620 -23.78 0.73 4.21
CA SER A 620 -25.24 0.59 4.30
C SER A 620 -26.05 1.87 4.13
N THR A 621 -25.48 2.95 3.58
CA THR A 621 -26.24 4.16 3.23
C THR A 621 -26.68 4.11 1.77
N VAL A 622 -27.93 4.51 1.50
CA VAL A 622 -28.53 4.60 0.16
C VAL A 622 -28.75 6.07 -0.16
N LYS A 623 -28.11 6.60 -1.22
CA LYS A 623 -28.09 8.03 -1.53
C LYS A 623 -28.62 8.33 -2.92
N ALA A 624 -29.37 9.43 -3.05
CA ALA A 624 -29.71 10.04 -4.33
C ALA A 624 -29.67 11.58 -4.19
N LEU A 625 -29.35 12.29 -5.27
CA LEU A 625 -29.32 13.76 -5.30
C LEU A 625 -28.48 14.37 -4.16
N GLY A 626 -27.40 13.70 -3.74
CA GLY A 626 -26.50 14.15 -2.66
C GLY A 626 -27.05 13.96 -1.23
N LYS A 627 -28.21 13.32 -1.05
CA LYS A 627 -28.88 13.07 0.24
C LYS A 627 -29.14 11.59 0.48
N CYS A 628 -29.56 11.23 1.69
CA CYS A 628 -29.77 9.86 2.14
C CYS A 628 -31.24 9.44 2.13
N LEU A 629 -31.50 8.17 1.82
CA LEU A 629 -32.76 7.47 2.07
C LEU A 629 -32.94 7.35 3.59
N ASP A 630 -34.03 7.90 4.11
CA ASP A 630 -34.21 8.14 5.54
C ASP A 630 -35.58 7.73 6.05
N VAL A 631 -35.61 7.12 7.23
CA VAL A 631 -36.86 6.85 7.97
C VAL A 631 -37.23 8.11 8.74
N SER A 632 -38.34 8.74 8.39
CA SER A 632 -38.79 10.00 8.97
C SER A 632 -38.82 9.95 10.51
N GLY A 633 -38.04 10.84 11.14
CA GLY A 633 -37.90 10.92 12.59
C GLY A 633 -37.30 9.68 13.25
N GLY A 634 -36.72 8.74 12.48
CA GLY A 634 -36.22 7.45 13.01
C GLY A 634 -37.33 6.58 13.66
N ALA A 635 -38.60 6.83 13.33
CA ALA A 635 -39.75 6.16 13.94
C ALA A 635 -39.88 4.70 13.46
N SER A 636 -40.38 3.81 14.33
CA SER A 636 -40.49 2.38 14.05
C SER A 636 -41.92 1.90 13.82
N ALA A 637 -42.91 2.80 13.69
CA ALA A 637 -44.30 2.43 13.40
C ALA A 637 -44.48 1.99 11.95
N ASP A 638 -45.35 1.01 11.69
CA ASP A 638 -45.76 0.67 10.32
C ASP A 638 -46.42 1.88 9.65
N GLY A 639 -46.12 2.10 8.38
CA GLY A 639 -46.58 3.28 7.64
C GLY A 639 -45.69 4.51 7.81
N THR A 640 -44.61 4.45 8.59
CA THR A 640 -43.68 5.57 8.73
C THR A 640 -43.14 5.95 7.35
N LYS A 641 -43.18 7.24 7.05
CA LYS A 641 -42.72 7.81 5.78
C LYS A 641 -41.24 7.54 5.53
N ILE A 642 -40.91 7.10 4.33
CA ILE A 642 -39.54 7.10 3.82
C ILE A 642 -39.35 8.37 2.98
N GLN A 643 -38.26 9.06 3.25
CA GLN A 643 -38.00 10.38 2.71
C GLN A 643 -36.53 10.55 2.25
N LEU A 644 -36.29 11.57 1.46
CA LEU A 644 -34.98 12.08 1.21
C LEU A 644 -34.60 13.05 2.34
N TRP A 645 -33.41 12.91 2.93
CA TRP A 645 -32.96 13.77 4.04
C TRP A 645 -31.45 14.01 3.96
N THR A 646 -31.00 15.15 4.48
CA THR A 646 -29.55 15.43 4.63
C THR A 646 -28.89 14.28 5.41
N CYS A 647 -27.78 13.74 4.88
CA CYS A 647 -27.06 12.63 5.51
C CYS A 647 -26.48 13.07 6.87
N ASN A 648 -26.89 12.40 7.94
CA ASN A 648 -26.52 12.74 9.34
C ASN A 648 -25.90 11.57 10.10
N GLY A 649 -25.72 10.40 9.45
CA GLY A 649 -25.08 9.22 10.04
C GLY A 649 -25.89 8.47 11.09
N THR A 650 -27.17 8.80 11.27
CA THR A 650 -28.05 8.10 12.22
C THR A 650 -28.47 6.74 11.67
N GLY A 651 -28.93 5.84 12.56
CA GLY A 651 -29.47 4.53 12.18
C GLY A 651 -30.72 4.59 11.30
N ALA A 652 -31.44 5.73 11.27
CA ALA A 652 -32.57 5.97 10.37
C ALA A 652 -32.18 5.93 8.88
N GLN A 653 -30.89 6.11 8.57
CA GLN A 653 -30.33 6.16 7.22
C GLN A 653 -29.55 4.90 6.83
N ASN A 654 -29.52 3.90 7.71
CA ASN A 654 -28.85 2.64 7.45
C ASN A 654 -29.84 1.61 6.86
N TRP A 655 -29.46 0.98 5.74
CA TRP A 655 -30.26 0.01 5.02
C TRP A 655 -29.46 -1.23 4.70
N SER A 656 -29.94 -2.39 5.09
CA SER A 656 -29.32 -3.68 4.86
C SER A 656 -30.17 -4.48 3.87
N ALA A 657 -29.62 -4.77 2.70
CA ALA A 657 -30.23 -5.69 1.77
C ALA A 657 -30.15 -7.13 2.34
N GLN A 658 -31.27 -7.85 2.25
CA GLN A 658 -31.37 -9.21 2.74
C GLN A 658 -31.32 -10.19 1.57
N ALA A 659 -30.90 -11.42 1.83
CA ALA A 659 -30.82 -12.49 0.83
C ALA A 659 -32.15 -12.80 0.14
N ASP A 660 -33.29 -12.51 0.81
CA ASP A 660 -34.62 -12.67 0.26
C ASP A 660 -35.08 -11.50 -0.62
N GLY A 661 -34.22 -10.50 -0.87
CA GLY A 661 -34.46 -9.31 -1.68
C GLY A 661 -35.16 -8.17 -0.91
N THR A 662 -35.37 -8.27 0.40
CA THR A 662 -35.88 -7.14 1.19
C THR A 662 -34.76 -6.15 1.54
N LEU A 663 -35.11 -4.86 1.67
CA LEU A 663 -34.21 -3.81 2.14
C LEU A 663 -34.67 -3.40 3.55
N LYS A 664 -33.89 -3.82 4.56
CA LYS A 664 -34.24 -3.68 5.98
C LYS A 664 -33.50 -2.53 6.63
N ASN A 665 -34.21 -1.74 7.44
CA ASN A 665 -33.55 -0.78 8.33
C ASN A 665 -33.19 -1.46 9.66
N PRO A 666 -31.90 -1.60 10.02
CA PRO A 666 -31.48 -2.34 11.22
C PRO A 666 -31.97 -1.70 12.54
N GLN A 667 -32.04 -0.34 12.59
CA GLN A 667 -32.49 0.38 13.81
C GLN A 667 -33.95 0.05 14.17
N THR A 668 -34.82 -0.02 13.15
CA THR A 668 -36.26 -0.25 13.36
C THR A 668 -36.65 -1.72 13.28
N GLY A 669 -35.77 -2.56 12.69
CA GLY A 669 -36.08 -3.97 12.42
C GLY A 669 -37.04 -4.19 11.28
N LYS A 670 -37.47 -3.14 10.54
CA LYS A 670 -38.51 -3.16 9.50
C LYS A 670 -37.95 -2.94 8.10
N CYS A 671 -38.79 -3.18 7.09
CA CYS A 671 -38.45 -3.23 5.69
C CYS A 671 -39.00 -2.05 4.88
N LEU A 672 -38.28 -1.69 3.81
CA LEU A 672 -38.74 -0.77 2.78
C LEU A 672 -39.89 -1.40 2.01
N ASP A 673 -41.07 -0.73 1.96
CA ASP A 673 -42.33 -1.29 1.49
C ASP A 673 -43.06 -0.33 0.54
N VAL A 674 -43.58 -0.86 -0.56
CA VAL A 674 -44.50 -0.09 -1.43
C VAL A 674 -45.92 -0.13 -0.87
N SER A 675 -46.41 1.02 -0.44
CA SER A 675 -47.67 1.16 0.23
C SER A 675 -48.82 0.53 -0.57
N GLY A 676 -49.64 -0.30 0.13
CA GLY A 676 -50.81 -0.93 -0.44
C GLY A 676 -50.54 -1.98 -1.52
N ASN A 677 -49.29 -2.43 -1.71
CA ASN A 677 -48.88 -3.38 -2.75
C ASN A 677 -49.34 -2.95 -4.16
N ASN A 678 -49.33 -1.63 -4.42
CA ASN A 678 -49.83 -1.03 -5.66
C ASN A 678 -48.69 -0.60 -6.58
N PRO A 679 -48.51 -1.16 -7.81
CA PRO A 679 -47.46 -0.85 -8.72
C PRO A 679 -47.67 0.45 -9.52
N ALA A 680 -48.65 1.28 -9.18
CA ALA A 680 -48.92 2.53 -9.90
C ALA A 680 -47.77 3.55 -9.73
N ASP A 681 -47.54 4.36 -10.76
CA ASP A 681 -46.60 5.47 -10.70
C ASP A 681 -46.99 6.49 -9.62
N GLY A 682 -46.02 6.93 -8.85
CA GLY A 682 -46.23 7.87 -7.74
C GLY A 682 -46.64 7.21 -6.42
N GLN A 683 -46.71 5.86 -6.39
CA GLN A 683 -47.06 5.14 -5.16
C GLN A 683 -45.99 5.35 -4.11
N ALA A 684 -46.39 5.79 -2.92
CA ALA A 684 -45.48 6.09 -1.83
C ALA A 684 -44.76 4.84 -1.30
N VAL A 685 -43.52 5.02 -0.89
CA VAL A 685 -42.74 4.02 -0.15
C VAL A 685 -42.75 4.41 1.33
N HIS A 686 -42.95 3.42 2.20
CA HIS A 686 -42.98 3.59 3.64
C HIS A 686 -42.24 2.46 4.36
N LEU A 687 -42.06 2.57 5.67
CA LEU A 687 -41.55 1.53 6.52
C LEU A 687 -42.66 0.58 6.92
N TRP A 688 -42.43 -0.74 6.87
CA TRP A 688 -43.43 -1.74 7.27
C TRP A 688 -42.79 -2.98 7.89
N THR A 689 -43.53 -3.71 8.69
CA THR A 689 -43.12 -5.04 9.20
C THR A 689 -42.71 -5.93 8.04
N CYS A 690 -41.50 -6.55 8.12
CA CYS A 690 -40.96 -7.38 7.05
C CYS A 690 -41.83 -8.60 6.77
N HIS A 691 -42.11 -8.87 5.50
CA HIS A 691 -42.86 -10.03 5.03
C HIS A 691 -42.39 -10.46 3.63
N THR A 692 -42.87 -11.57 3.10
CA THR A 692 -42.42 -12.15 1.83
C THR A 692 -43.08 -11.55 0.58
N GLY A 693 -43.94 -10.55 0.73
CA GLY A 693 -44.68 -9.92 -0.37
C GLY A 693 -43.79 -9.21 -1.40
N ALA A 694 -44.24 -9.16 -2.65
CA ALA A 694 -43.50 -8.56 -3.76
C ALA A 694 -43.23 -7.05 -3.58
N ASN A 695 -44.05 -6.36 -2.78
CA ASN A 695 -43.94 -4.93 -2.48
C ASN A 695 -42.74 -4.59 -1.55
N GLN A 696 -42.03 -5.60 -1.03
CA GLN A 696 -40.79 -5.42 -0.25
C GLN A 696 -39.56 -5.98 -0.96
N LYS A 697 -39.68 -6.41 -2.23
CA LYS A 697 -38.55 -6.98 -2.98
C LYS A 697 -37.91 -5.91 -3.85
N TRP A 698 -36.63 -5.72 -3.64
CA TRP A 698 -35.80 -4.69 -4.29
C TRP A 698 -34.59 -5.29 -4.93
N THR A 699 -34.29 -4.89 -6.17
CA THR A 699 -33.06 -5.21 -6.87
C THR A 699 -32.20 -3.96 -6.85
N LEU A 700 -31.04 -4.06 -6.21
CA LEU A 700 -30.06 -2.97 -6.12
C LEU A 700 -29.18 -2.89 -7.38
N PRO A 701 -28.58 -1.72 -7.67
CA PRO A 701 -27.73 -1.53 -8.86
C PRO A 701 -26.40 -2.27 -8.76
#